data_ed609b4ca4656ee759303533af73ab5c
#
_entry.id   ed609b4ca4656ee759303533af73ab5c
#
_cell.length_a   1.000
_cell.length_b   1.000
_cell.length_c   1.000
_cell.angle_alpha   90.00
_cell.angle_beta   90.00
_cell.angle_gamma   90.00
#
_symmetry.space_group_name_H-M   'P 1'
#
loop_
_entity.id
_entity.type
_entity.pdbx_description
1 polymer ?
#
loop_
_entity_poly.entity_id
_entity_poly.type
_entity_poly.pdbx_seq_one_letter_code
_entity_poly.pdbx_strand_id
1 'polypeptide(L)'
;MITVAYIATVSSMSWAQPQQETMLIIGQQQEDIELQLLEEELEQVAGGTNLIETSSLGGSQSSLAKVLNQQIGIVVQEYFGGNDQPRINIRGSGIQDNPVNRGIQLLNDGLTLNQADGSFIIGLVDPEQADLISVYRGANGMRYGATTLGGAINFHNKTGKNAINQVQLELGSYGLYKATGMLAQQIGNWDYFLSSSHSQQEGYRNNSEALRQNIALNIGYTGIDWDNRTYLSFTKNNFNIPFLLTKERAKLSSDQVMGEGNEPMDKLLNIPIRKPFRYTKQLRIANKTEWLSKITTQKLGFYFESLEDQFRDPLTQANTSYGNMGIDYSAEWDIFTDEYYQRNYLFFMSANTGNMLREINSVHPVTSKLMSAFAQMDLQASNAVLGGQIRYELLRDLQVLASLQLVYNERKITDKMNPGVLDSLFTYQILNPKLGFIYQLAEQTRLYANLSGSSESPNFWQLATVSANPTDPLNNHVYINALEAQTALTGEIGAEIKSNHLNISASWYYSAVENELISVVGDFAVNGKTINYQGNTIHHGLEVAIKHQSTDWIMKEDQLSAQLLYNWSNFYFKDGPYHHNQIAGVPVHLIQGQVDYKLSSGWRIIPNFTWQPTSTYTDHLNSNKNTQDPYFLLGVKLGYEIQKGPKIFFEVNNLTNTNYQSAYVIRGQGAPELPTFIPGPGINAIIGVTYTW
;
A
#
# COMPACT_ATOMS: atom_id res chain seq x y z
N MET A 1 1.90 -35.88 6.22
CA MET A 1 2.97 -36.54 5.41
C MET A 1 2.33 -37.14 4.19
N ILE A 2 2.28 -36.47 3.08
CA ILE A 2 2.15 -37.07 1.74
C ILE A 2 2.95 -36.13 0.83
N THR A 3 4.16 -36.60 0.51
CA THR A 3 5.06 -35.99 -0.45
C THR A 3 4.62 -36.49 -1.83
N VAL A 4 4.13 -35.58 -2.67
CA VAL A 4 3.91 -35.87 -4.09
C VAL A 4 5.02 -35.17 -4.86
N ALA A 5 6.04 -35.93 -5.20
CA ALA A 5 7.04 -35.55 -6.18
C ALA A 5 6.48 -35.86 -7.59
N TYR A 6 6.11 -34.82 -8.33
CA TYR A 6 5.88 -34.95 -9.78
C TYR A 6 7.17 -34.58 -10.51
N ILE A 7 7.85 -35.61 -10.99
CA ILE A 7 8.90 -35.47 -12.00
C ILE A 7 8.20 -35.35 -13.35
N ALA A 8 8.13 -34.15 -13.89
CA ALA A 8 7.70 -33.94 -15.27
C ALA A 8 8.88 -34.23 -16.20
N THR A 9 8.81 -35.36 -16.92
CA THR A 9 9.69 -35.61 -18.06
C THR A 9 9.35 -34.63 -19.19
N VAL A 10 10.20 -33.64 -19.38
CA VAL A 10 10.12 -32.74 -20.52
C VAL A 10 10.66 -33.47 -21.75
N SER A 11 9.76 -33.92 -22.61
CA SER A 11 10.11 -34.32 -23.97
C SER A 11 10.51 -33.07 -24.73
N SER A 12 11.73 -33.07 -25.26
CA SER A 12 12.28 -32.03 -26.12
C SER A 12 11.48 -31.89 -27.43
N MET A 13 10.52 -31.00 -27.48
CA MET A 13 9.99 -30.47 -28.73
C MET A 13 10.81 -29.25 -29.12
N SER A 14 11.59 -29.39 -30.18
CA SER A 14 12.27 -28.27 -30.83
C SER A 14 11.24 -27.38 -31.51
N TRP A 15 10.90 -26.24 -30.87
CA TRP A 15 10.11 -25.20 -31.49
C TRP A 15 11.02 -24.06 -31.96
N ALA A 16 10.75 -23.57 -33.16
CA ALA A 16 11.59 -22.67 -33.94
C ALA A 16 11.93 -21.38 -33.23
N GLN A 17 13.22 -21.05 -33.11
CA GLN A 17 13.79 -19.83 -32.55
C GLN A 17 13.23 -18.49 -33.09
N PRO A 18 12.73 -18.35 -34.33
CA PRO A 18 12.25 -17.05 -34.82
C PRO A 18 10.97 -16.53 -34.15
N GLN A 19 10.13 -17.40 -33.59
CA GLN A 19 8.88 -16.97 -32.92
C GLN A 19 9.13 -16.36 -31.54
N GLN A 20 10.16 -16.79 -30.85
CA GLN A 20 10.47 -16.33 -29.49
C GLN A 20 11.06 -14.91 -29.49
N GLU A 21 11.94 -14.58 -30.43
CA GLU A 21 12.47 -13.22 -30.60
C GLU A 21 11.38 -12.23 -31.03
N THR A 22 10.45 -12.65 -31.89
CA THR A 22 9.33 -11.82 -32.34
C THR A 22 8.32 -11.55 -31.21
N MET A 23 8.01 -12.53 -30.37
CA MET A 23 7.13 -12.35 -29.22
C MET A 23 7.74 -11.44 -28.13
N LEU A 24 9.05 -11.55 -27.88
CA LEU A 24 9.77 -10.67 -26.95
C LEU A 24 9.75 -9.20 -27.43
N ILE A 25 9.97 -8.97 -28.72
CA ILE A 25 9.95 -7.61 -29.31
C ILE A 25 8.52 -7.03 -29.27
N ILE A 26 7.50 -7.81 -29.58
CA ILE A 26 6.09 -7.37 -29.52
C ILE A 26 5.68 -7.06 -28.09
N GLY A 27 6.06 -7.90 -27.11
CA GLY A 27 5.78 -7.68 -25.69
C GLY A 27 6.42 -6.41 -25.16
N GLN A 28 7.68 -6.15 -25.47
CA GLN A 28 8.38 -4.91 -25.08
C GLN A 28 7.77 -3.67 -25.75
N GLN A 29 7.40 -3.72 -27.01
CA GLN A 29 6.72 -2.59 -27.66
C GLN A 29 5.37 -2.28 -27.05
N GLN A 30 4.64 -3.28 -26.55
CA GLN A 30 3.35 -3.08 -25.91
C GLN A 30 3.48 -2.56 -24.48
N GLU A 31 4.49 -3.00 -23.74
CA GLU A 31 4.86 -2.46 -22.44
C GLU A 31 5.25 -0.97 -22.55
N ASP A 32 6.05 -0.61 -23.54
CA ASP A 32 6.44 0.78 -23.81
C ASP A 32 5.23 1.68 -24.13
N ILE A 33 4.23 1.16 -24.88
CA ILE A 33 3.01 1.90 -25.20
C ILE A 33 2.13 2.10 -23.96
N GLU A 34 1.93 1.07 -23.15
CA GLU A 34 1.12 1.16 -21.95
C GLU A 34 1.75 2.12 -20.92
N LEU A 35 3.07 2.08 -20.77
CA LEU A 35 3.84 3.00 -19.96
C LEU A 35 3.64 4.45 -20.43
N GLN A 36 3.78 4.71 -21.74
CA GLN A 36 3.61 6.04 -22.30
C GLN A 36 2.18 6.57 -22.10
N LEU A 37 1.15 5.76 -22.36
CA LEU A 37 -0.24 6.16 -22.17
C LEU A 37 -0.54 6.51 -20.70
N LEU A 38 0.03 5.76 -19.76
CA LEU A 38 -0.16 6.03 -18.35
C LEU A 38 0.64 7.28 -17.91
N GLU A 39 1.83 7.53 -18.45
CA GLU A 39 2.57 8.78 -18.23
C GLU A 39 1.77 9.99 -18.73
N GLU A 40 1.19 9.91 -19.91
CA GLU A 40 0.32 10.96 -20.47
C GLU A 40 -0.91 11.20 -19.61
N GLU A 41 -1.54 10.13 -19.08
CA GLU A 41 -2.66 10.24 -18.13
C GLU A 41 -2.24 10.97 -16.84
N LEU A 42 -1.09 10.62 -16.26
CA LEU A 42 -0.57 11.24 -15.05
C LEU A 42 -0.21 12.71 -15.24
N GLU A 43 0.28 13.10 -16.42
CA GLU A 43 0.55 14.49 -16.78
C GLU A 43 -0.70 15.36 -16.84
N GLN A 44 -1.87 14.76 -17.04
CA GLN A 44 -3.16 15.46 -17.02
C GLN A 44 -3.72 15.67 -15.64
N VAL A 45 -3.06 15.20 -14.57
CA VAL A 45 -3.44 15.40 -13.18
C VAL A 45 -2.85 16.70 -12.65
N ALA A 46 -3.70 17.65 -12.22
CA ALA A 46 -3.23 18.86 -11.52
C ALA A 46 -2.88 18.50 -10.08
N GLY A 47 -1.69 17.89 -9.87
CA GLY A 47 -1.23 17.47 -8.55
C GLY A 47 -0.16 16.38 -8.60
N GLY A 48 0.35 16.00 -7.42
CA GLY A 48 1.44 15.03 -7.30
C GLY A 48 1.02 13.60 -7.62
N THR A 49 1.76 12.96 -8.52
CA THR A 49 1.60 11.56 -8.92
C THR A 49 2.94 10.85 -8.93
N ASN A 50 2.93 9.50 -8.96
CA ASN A 50 4.10 8.67 -9.18
C ASN A 50 3.74 7.56 -10.15
N LEU A 51 4.71 7.14 -10.96
CA LEU A 51 4.65 5.93 -11.77
C LEU A 51 5.84 5.03 -11.41
N ILE A 52 5.54 3.77 -11.12
CA ILE A 52 6.51 2.75 -10.73
C ILE A 52 6.45 1.64 -11.76
N GLU A 53 7.52 1.45 -12.46
CA GLU A 53 7.74 0.31 -13.35
C GLU A 53 8.39 -0.81 -12.52
N THR A 54 7.67 -1.92 -12.32
CA THR A 54 8.13 -2.99 -11.43
C THR A 54 9.34 -3.73 -11.97
N SER A 55 9.46 -3.85 -13.30
CA SER A 55 10.61 -4.45 -13.99
C SER A 55 11.92 -3.70 -13.74
N SER A 56 11.85 -2.38 -13.50
CA SER A 56 13.01 -1.52 -13.29
C SER A 56 13.61 -1.59 -11.88
N LEU A 57 12.89 -2.12 -10.88
CA LEU A 57 13.28 -2.02 -9.47
C LEU A 57 14.53 -2.84 -9.09
N GLY A 58 14.81 -3.92 -9.81
CA GLY A 58 15.91 -4.85 -9.50
C GLY A 58 15.78 -5.48 -8.10
N GLY A 59 16.41 -6.64 -7.90
CA GLY A 59 16.36 -7.36 -6.62
C GLY A 59 14.99 -8.01 -6.33
N SER A 60 14.75 -8.32 -5.06
CA SER A 60 13.52 -8.98 -4.60
C SER A 60 12.34 -8.00 -4.54
N GLN A 61 11.21 -8.41 -5.09
CA GLN A 61 9.92 -7.70 -5.02
C GLN A 61 8.93 -8.45 -4.09
N SER A 62 9.44 -9.17 -3.11
CA SER A 62 8.64 -10.06 -2.25
C SER A 62 7.61 -9.36 -1.36
N SER A 63 7.70 -8.03 -1.17
CA SER A 63 6.73 -7.27 -0.38
C SER A 63 6.42 -5.92 -1.02
N LEU A 64 5.23 -5.39 -0.73
CA LEU A 64 4.85 -4.03 -1.12
C LEU A 64 5.74 -2.95 -0.52
N ALA A 65 6.26 -3.18 0.69
CA ALA A 65 7.21 -2.27 1.30
C ALA A 65 8.45 -2.08 0.42
N LYS A 66 8.99 -3.16 -0.17
CA LYS A 66 10.14 -3.10 -1.07
C LYS A 66 9.86 -2.34 -2.36
N VAL A 67 8.62 -2.41 -2.86
CA VAL A 67 8.20 -1.74 -4.10
C VAL A 67 7.90 -0.25 -3.86
N LEU A 68 7.23 0.07 -2.74
CA LEU A 68 6.77 1.43 -2.44
C LEU A 68 7.78 2.26 -1.67
N ASN A 69 8.76 1.65 -1.00
CA ASN A 69 9.61 2.33 -0.03
C ASN A 69 10.56 3.38 -0.65
N GLN A 70 10.85 3.33 -1.93
CA GLN A 70 11.68 4.33 -2.61
C GLN A 70 10.84 5.19 -3.57
N GLN A 71 9.70 5.67 -3.07
CA GLN A 71 8.79 6.51 -3.81
C GLN A 71 8.53 7.83 -3.09
N ILE A 72 8.55 8.92 -3.84
CA ILE A 72 8.31 10.27 -3.29
C ILE A 72 6.91 10.36 -2.68
N GLY A 73 6.79 10.96 -1.51
CA GLY A 73 5.52 11.19 -0.82
C GLY A 73 4.92 9.95 -0.15
N ILE A 74 5.61 8.80 -0.17
CA ILE A 74 5.16 7.56 0.46
C ILE A 74 6.12 7.18 1.59
N VAL A 75 5.56 6.93 2.77
CA VAL A 75 6.29 6.41 3.92
C VAL A 75 5.75 5.03 4.26
N VAL A 76 6.62 4.02 4.24
CA VAL A 76 6.24 2.64 4.56
C VAL A 76 6.93 2.22 5.85
N GLN A 77 6.15 1.70 6.80
CA GLN A 77 6.64 1.16 8.07
C GLN A 77 6.29 -0.32 8.16
N GLU A 78 7.30 -1.18 8.19
CA GLU A 78 7.11 -2.62 8.33
C GLU A 78 6.95 -3.01 9.79
N TYR A 79 5.84 -3.70 10.11
CA TYR A 79 5.51 -4.12 11.45
C TYR A 79 6.08 -5.50 11.78
N PHE A 80 5.91 -6.49 10.90
CA PHE A 80 6.16 -7.89 11.26
C PHE A 80 6.92 -8.68 10.19
N GLY A 81 7.55 -7.99 9.24
CA GLY A 81 8.29 -8.59 8.12
C GLY A 81 7.47 -8.60 6.82
N GLY A 82 8.06 -9.06 5.74
CA GLY A 82 7.60 -8.82 4.38
C GLY A 82 6.23 -9.39 3.98
N ASN A 83 5.59 -10.24 4.77
CA ASN A 83 4.28 -10.83 4.48
C ASN A 83 3.14 -10.25 5.32
N ASP A 84 3.43 -9.22 6.08
CA ASP A 84 2.49 -8.59 6.99
C ASP A 84 1.70 -7.45 6.35
N GLN A 85 1.08 -6.64 7.20
CA GLN A 85 0.44 -5.38 6.89
C GLN A 85 1.39 -4.20 7.21
N PRO A 86 2.26 -3.77 6.28
CA PRO A 86 3.00 -2.55 6.51
C PRO A 86 2.03 -1.38 6.61
N ARG A 87 2.34 -0.42 7.48
CA ARG A 87 1.65 0.86 7.48
C ARG A 87 2.13 1.67 6.29
N ILE A 88 1.21 2.08 5.43
CA ILE A 88 1.49 2.98 4.31
C ILE A 88 0.90 4.33 4.64
N ASN A 89 1.72 5.36 4.54
CA ASN A 89 1.36 6.73 4.78
C ASN A 89 1.63 7.59 3.56
N ILE A 90 0.64 8.37 3.16
CA ILE A 90 0.75 9.41 2.14
C ILE A 90 0.17 10.68 2.75
N ARG A 91 1.01 11.73 2.93
CA ARG A 91 0.62 13.06 3.42
C ARG A 91 -0.15 13.06 4.75
N GLY A 92 0.17 12.13 5.63
CA GLY A 92 -0.46 12.02 6.96
C GLY A 92 -1.65 11.07 7.03
N SER A 93 -2.07 10.50 5.92
CA SER A 93 -3.15 9.51 5.93
C SER A 93 -2.70 8.18 6.53
N GLY A 94 -3.54 7.55 7.35
CA GLY A 94 -3.29 6.22 7.90
C GLY A 94 -2.18 6.10 8.95
N ILE A 95 -1.57 7.19 9.39
CA ILE A 95 -0.43 7.17 10.34
C ILE A 95 -0.80 6.52 11.67
N GLN A 96 -2.02 6.73 12.10
CA GLN A 96 -2.40 6.52 13.49
C GLN A 96 -3.06 5.17 13.74
N ASP A 97 -3.37 4.40 12.70
CA ASP A 97 -4.05 3.14 12.86
C ASP A 97 -3.07 1.97 13.04
N ASN A 98 -3.39 1.18 14.05
CA ASN A 98 -2.71 -0.06 14.39
C ASN A 98 -3.79 -1.11 14.69
N PRO A 99 -3.81 -2.24 14.08
CA PRO A 99 -3.09 -2.82 12.96
C PRO A 99 -3.87 -2.78 11.63
N VAL A 100 -4.82 -1.87 11.47
CA VAL A 100 -5.70 -1.79 10.30
C VAL A 100 -5.29 -0.62 9.43
N ASN A 101 -5.05 -0.85 8.15
CA ASN A 101 -4.75 0.19 7.20
C ASN A 101 -6.01 0.87 6.69
N ARG A 102 -5.97 2.17 6.53
CA ARG A 102 -7.01 3.04 5.97
C ARG A 102 -6.42 4.27 5.29
N GLY A 103 -7.26 5.14 4.79
CA GLY A 103 -6.85 6.46 4.31
C GLY A 103 -6.23 6.48 2.92
N ILE A 104 -6.19 5.34 2.23
CA ILE A 104 -5.73 5.19 0.85
C ILE A 104 -6.70 4.28 0.12
N GLN A 105 -7.08 4.67 -1.10
CA GLN A 105 -7.82 3.81 -2.01
C GLN A 105 -6.85 2.91 -2.77
N LEU A 106 -6.96 1.60 -2.58
CA LEU A 106 -6.22 0.61 -3.37
C LEU A 106 -7.08 0.13 -4.52
N LEU A 107 -6.46 0.01 -5.68
CA LEU A 107 -7.11 -0.40 -6.92
C LEU A 107 -6.29 -1.49 -7.62
N ASN A 108 -6.99 -2.36 -8.34
CA ASN A 108 -6.41 -3.34 -9.26
C ASN A 108 -7.02 -3.11 -10.64
N ASP A 109 -6.24 -2.60 -11.59
CA ASP A 109 -6.72 -2.15 -12.92
C ASP A 109 -7.94 -1.19 -12.83
N GLY A 110 -7.94 -0.33 -11.82
CA GLY A 110 -9.01 0.63 -11.54
C GLY A 110 -10.18 0.08 -10.71
N LEU A 111 -10.19 -1.20 -10.35
CA LEU A 111 -11.23 -1.83 -9.52
C LEU A 111 -10.85 -1.82 -8.05
N THR A 112 -11.74 -1.38 -7.18
CA THR A 112 -11.52 -1.23 -5.74
C THR A 112 -11.08 -2.52 -5.06
N LEU A 113 -9.99 -2.45 -4.26
CA LEU A 113 -9.48 -3.53 -3.41
C LEU A 113 -9.86 -3.35 -1.93
N ASN A 114 -10.23 -2.15 -1.50
CA ASN A 114 -10.63 -1.89 -0.12
C ASN A 114 -11.90 -2.67 0.22
N GLN A 115 -12.00 -3.06 1.50
CA GLN A 115 -13.25 -3.56 2.07
C GLN A 115 -14.31 -2.46 2.06
N ALA A 116 -15.59 -2.82 2.14
CA ALA A 116 -16.66 -1.83 2.08
C ALA A 116 -16.62 -0.81 3.23
N ASP A 117 -16.00 -1.11 4.37
CA ASP A 117 -15.81 -0.13 5.44
C ASP A 117 -14.63 0.84 5.20
N GLY A 118 -13.92 0.72 4.07
CA GLY A 118 -12.77 1.54 3.71
C GLY A 118 -11.42 1.00 4.17
N SER A 119 -11.41 -0.02 5.03
CA SER A 119 -10.17 -0.68 5.46
C SER A 119 -9.58 -1.57 4.36
N PHE A 120 -8.31 -1.93 4.49
CA PHE A 120 -7.67 -2.87 3.58
C PHE A 120 -6.60 -3.73 4.28
N ILE A 121 -6.37 -4.92 3.75
CA ILE A 121 -5.33 -5.85 4.21
C ILE A 121 -4.27 -5.92 3.12
N ILE A 122 -3.25 -5.07 3.22
CA ILE A 122 -2.24 -4.89 2.18
C ILE A 122 -1.42 -6.17 1.90
N GLY A 123 -1.22 -7.03 2.90
CA GLY A 123 -0.52 -8.30 2.75
C GLY A 123 -1.19 -9.30 1.80
N LEU A 124 -2.41 -9.00 1.31
CA LEU A 124 -3.10 -9.79 0.29
C LEU A 124 -2.74 -9.40 -1.14
N VAL A 125 -2.15 -8.21 -1.34
CA VAL A 125 -1.70 -7.76 -2.66
C VAL A 125 -0.32 -8.35 -2.97
N ASP A 126 -0.16 -8.99 -4.13
CA ASP A 126 1.13 -9.48 -4.61
C ASP A 126 1.72 -8.50 -5.64
N PRO A 127 2.76 -7.73 -5.28
CA PRO A 127 3.30 -6.70 -6.15
C PRO A 127 3.94 -7.26 -7.44
N GLU A 128 4.33 -8.54 -7.46
CA GLU A 128 4.91 -9.17 -8.65
C GLU A 128 3.89 -9.38 -9.79
N GLN A 129 2.59 -9.31 -9.47
CA GLN A 129 1.53 -9.38 -10.48
C GLN A 129 1.35 -8.05 -11.22
N ALA A 130 1.77 -6.95 -10.62
CA ALA A 130 1.73 -5.64 -11.26
C ALA A 130 2.90 -5.47 -12.24
N ASP A 131 2.61 -4.89 -13.39
CA ASP A 131 3.57 -4.40 -14.35
C ASP A 131 3.96 -2.97 -14.02
N LEU A 132 2.94 -2.13 -13.85
CA LEU A 132 3.06 -0.73 -13.48
C LEU A 132 2.25 -0.46 -12.21
N ILE A 133 2.66 0.53 -11.41
CA ILE A 133 1.89 1.01 -10.27
C ILE A 133 1.81 2.52 -10.35
N SER A 134 0.60 3.05 -10.44
CA SER A 134 0.36 4.49 -10.40
C SER A 134 -0.11 4.91 -9.00
N VAL A 135 0.43 6.04 -8.51
CA VAL A 135 0.07 6.62 -7.22
C VAL A 135 -0.42 8.05 -7.43
N TYR A 136 -1.59 8.35 -6.89
CA TYR A 136 -2.25 9.64 -6.93
C TYR A 136 -2.29 10.19 -5.51
N ARG A 137 -1.39 11.11 -5.17
CA ARG A 137 -1.23 11.61 -3.81
C ARG A 137 -2.31 12.64 -3.47
N GLY A 138 -2.96 12.49 -2.30
CA GLY A 138 -4.06 13.37 -1.88
C GLY A 138 -5.31 13.21 -2.75
N ALA A 139 -6.09 14.28 -2.89
CA ALA A 139 -7.32 14.30 -3.71
C ALA A 139 -7.08 14.12 -5.22
N ASN A 140 -5.86 13.80 -5.64
CA ASN A 140 -5.53 13.53 -7.04
C ASN A 140 -6.09 12.18 -7.52
N GLY A 141 -6.40 11.25 -6.59
CA GLY A 141 -7.10 9.99 -6.88
C GLY A 141 -8.62 10.09 -7.05
N MET A 142 -9.21 11.27 -7.02
CA MET A 142 -10.67 11.48 -7.04
C MET A 142 -11.35 10.81 -8.24
N ARG A 143 -10.72 10.81 -9.43
CA ARG A 143 -11.26 10.17 -10.64
C ARG A 143 -11.52 8.66 -10.50
N TYR A 144 -10.85 8.01 -9.56
CA TYR A 144 -11.02 6.59 -9.23
C TYR A 144 -11.93 6.35 -8.03
N GLY A 145 -12.73 7.33 -7.64
CA GLY A 145 -13.60 7.24 -6.47
C GLY A 145 -12.88 7.41 -5.13
N ALA A 146 -11.57 7.68 -5.13
CA ALA A 146 -10.84 7.92 -3.90
C ALA A 146 -11.33 9.20 -3.23
N THR A 147 -11.72 9.07 -1.96
CA THR A 147 -12.21 10.20 -1.16
C THR A 147 -11.15 10.68 -0.17
N THR A 148 -10.21 9.82 0.17
CA THR A 148 -9.30 9.93 1.31
C THR A 148 -8.20 10.98 1.14
N LEU A 149 -7.62 11.40 2.26
CA LEU A 149 -6.52 12.34 2.32
C LEU A 149 -5.23 11.79 1.65
N GLY A 150 -5.00 10.48 1.72
CA GLY A 150 -3.83 9.82 1.11
C GLY A 150 -3.93 9.64 -0.40
N GLY A 151 -5.15 9.57 -0.94
CA GLY A 151 -5.36 9.38 -2.37
C GLY A 151 -5.50 7.92 -2.79
N ALA A 152 -4.90 7.54 -3.92
CA ALA A 152 -5.05 6.20 -4.50
C ALA A 152 -3.72 5.57 -4.93
N ILE A 153 -3.65 4.24 -4.85
CA ILE A 153 -2.61 3.40 -5.46
C ILE A 153 -3.30 2.40 -6.38
N ASN A 154 -2.97 2.41 -7.66
CA ASN A 154 -3.53 1.51 -8.66
C ASN A 154 -2.46 0.56 -9.19
N PHE A 155 -2.68 -0.73 -9.03
CA PHE A 155 -1.84 -1.80 -9.55
C PHE A 155 -2.34 -2.18 -10.93
N HIS A 156 -1.53 -1.96 -11.97
CA HIS A 156 -1.79 -2.37 -13.34
C HIS A 156 -1.20 -3.75 -13.53
N ASN A 157 -2.03 -4.74 -13.77
CA ASN A 157 -1.60 -6.13 -13.82
C ASN A 157 -0.84 -6.48 -15.08
N LYS A 158 0.10 -7.39 -14.95
CA LYS A 158 0.66 -8.13 -16.08
C LYS A 158 -0.44 -8.90 -16.80
N THR A 159 -0.33 -8.97 -18.12
CA THR A 159 -1.29 -9.63 -19.01
C THR A 159 -0.57 -10.65 -19.91
N GLY A 160 -1.32 -11.41 -20.68
CA GLY A 160 -0.73 -12.27 -21.69
C GLY A 160 -0.09 -11.53 -22.86
N LYS A 161 -0.30 -10.20 -22.95
CA LYS A 161 0.24 -9.34 -24.00
C LYS A 161 1.61 -8.76 -23.65
N ASN A 162 1.86 -8.42 -22.38
CA ASN A 162 3.04 -7.71 -21.89
C ASN A 162 3.95 -8.54 -20.98
N ALA A 163 3.50 -9.67 -20.44
CA ALA A 163 4.29 -10.50 -19.55
C ALA A 163 5.07 -11.59 -20.29
N ILE A 164 6.12 -12.07 -19.64
CA ILE A 164 7.00 -13.13 -20.12
C ILE A 164 6.87 -14.35 -19.22
N ASN A 165 6.92 -15.54 -19.79
CA ASN A 165 6.97 -16.78 -19.01
C ASN A 165 8.23 -16.81 -18.15
N GLN A 166 8.06 -17.05 -16.85
CA GLN A 166 9.21 -17.08 -15.95
C GLN A 166 9.00 -17.99 -14.75
N VAL A 167 10.11 -18.48 -14.22
CA VAL A 167 10.21 -19.06 -12.88
C VAL A 167 11.28 -18.30 -12.11
N GLN A 168 10.97 -17.95 -10.88
CA GLN A 168 11.89 -17.27 -9.97
C GLN A 168 11.98 -18.02 -8.66
N LEU A 169 13.21 -18.18 -8.16
CA LEU A 169 13.50 -18.76 -6.84
C LEU A 169 14.32 -17.75 -6.05
N GLU A 170 13.95 -17.53 -4.80
CA GLU A 170 14.68 -16.67 -3.85
C GLU A 170 14.97 -17.43 -2.57
N LEU A 171 16.19 -17.26 -2.06
CA LEU A 171 16.65 -17.73 -0.76
C LEU A 171 17.23 -16.53 0.00
N GLY A 172 17.01 -16.46 1.30
CA GLY A 172 17.51 -15.33 2.07
C GLY A 172 17.72 -15.63 3.53
N SER A 173 18.22 -14.61 4.22
CA SER A 173 18.38 -14.62 5.68
C SER A 173 17.04 -14.93 6.37
N TYR A 174 17.13 -15.41 7.59
CA TYR A 174 15.97 -15.74 8.44
C TYR A 174 15.04 -16.80 7.83
N GLY A 175 15.63 -17.78 7.13
CA GLY A 175 14.89 -18.89 6.53
C GLY A 175 13.96 -18.49 5.39
N LEU A 176 14.21 -17.33 4.73
CA LEU A 176 13.42 -16.93 3.58
C LEU A 176 13.60 -17.91 2.42
N TYR A 177 12.48 -18.44 1.96
CA TYR A 177 12.34 -19.19 0.72
C TYR A 177 11.15 -18.67 -0.06
N LYS A 178 11.33 -18.36 -1.34
CA LYS A 178 10.25 -17.98 -2.23
C LYS A 178 10.38 -18.62 -3.60
N ALA A 179 9.27 -19.09 -4.14
CA ALA A 179 9.16 -19.57 -5.50
C ALA A 179 7.97 -18.90 -6.19
N THR A 180 8.19 -18.37 -7.38
CA THR A 180 7.16 -17.74 -8.21
C THR A 180 7.22 -18.33 -9.61
N GLY A 181 6.06 -18.66 -10.18
CA GLY A 181 5.90 -19.08 -11.57
C GLY A 181 4.89 -18.17 -12.27
N MET A 182 5.20 -17.74 -13.49
CA MET A 182 4.33 -16.92 -14.32
C MET A 182 4.26 -17.50 -15.73
N LEU A 183 3.04 -17.60 -16.25
CA LEU A 183 2.75 -18.03 -17.60
C LEU A 183 1.90 -16.96 -18.29
N ALA A 184 2.33 -16.50 -19.44
CA ALA A 184 1.68 -15.48 -20.22
C ALA A 184 1.60 -15.92 -21.69
N GLN A 185 0.46 -15.74 -22.33
CA GLN A 185 0.31 -16.04 -23.74
C GLN A 185 -0.81 -15.22 -24.36
N GLN A 186 -0.61 -14.85 -25.61
CA GLN A 186 -1.64 -14.28 -26.47
C GLN A 186 -1.94 -15.23 -27.62
N ILE A 187 -3.23 -15.49 -27.88
CA ILE A 187 -3.73 -16.35 -28.95
C ILE A 187 -4.85 -15.61 -29.69
N GLY A 188 -4.50 -15.01 -30.81
CA GLY A 188 -5.43 -14.13 -31.54
C GLY A 188 -5.88 -12.96 -30.69
N ASN A 189 -7.20 -12.82 -30.50
CA ASN A 189 -7.79 -11.76 -29.69
C ASN A 189 -7.84 -12.09 -28.19
N TRP A 190 -7.49 -13.30 -27.79
CA TRP A 190 -7.44 -13.72 -26.40
C TRP A 190 -6.03 -13.63 -25.85
N ASP A 191 -5.93 -13.24 -24.62
CA ASP A 191 -4.69 -13.35 -23.85
C ASP A 191 -4.97 -13.88 -22.44
N TYR A 192 -3.98 -14.52 -21.83
CA TYR A 192 -4.08 -14.95 -20.45
C TYR A 192 -2.73 -14.81 -19.73
N PHE A 193 -2.83 -14.50 -18.45
CA PHE A 193 -1.72 -14.48 -17.52
C PHE A 193 -2.08 -15.27 -16.27
N LEU A 194 -1.24 -16.23 -15.91
CA LEU A 194 -1.34 -17.03 -14.70
C LEU A 194 -0.09 -16.84 -13.87
N SER A 195 -0.26 -16.48 -12.61
CA SER A 195 0.81 -16.34 -11.62
C SER A 195 0.52 -17.25 -10.43
N SER A 196 1.57 -17.89 -9.89
CA SER A 196 1.51 -18.63 -8.63
C SER A 196 2.77 -18.34 -7.84
N SER A 197 2.62 -17.96 -6.57
CA SER A 197 3.73 -17.72 -5.67
C SER A 197 3.56 -18.44 -4.33
N HIS A 198 4.69 -18.90 -3.79
CA HIS A 198 4.82 -19.46 -2.45
C HIS A 198 6.01 -18.82 -1.77
N SER A 199 5.79 -18.19 -0.62
CA SER A 199 6.82 -17.54 0.20
C SER A 199 6.68 -17.99 1.64
N GLN A 200 7.80 -18.37 2.26
CA GLN A 200 7.86 -18.67 3.69
C GLN A 200 9.14 -18.10 4.28
N GLN A 201 9.10 -17.78 5.58
CA GLN A 201 10.26 -17.34 6.34
C GLN A 201 10.09 -17.68 7.83
N GLU A 202 11.19 -17.85 8.53
CA GLU A 202 11.21 -17.96 9.99
C GLU A 202 11.11 -16.57 10.64
N GLY A 203 11.62 -15.56 9.93
CA GLY A 203 11.65 -14.16 10.36
C GLY A 203 12.80 -13.83 11.31
N TYR A 204 13.00 -12.53 11.52
CA TYR A 204 14.14 -12.01 12.30
C TYR A 204 13.99 -12.22 13.80
N ARG A 205 12.77 -12.16 14.31
CA ARG A 205 12.44 -12.25 15.74
C ARG A 205 11.80 -13.59 16.06
N ASN A 206 11.89 -14.00 17.33
CA ASN A 206 11.08 -15.12 17.81
C ASN A 206 9.58 -14.84 17.57
N ASN A 207 8.79 -15.86 17.23
CA ASN A 207 7.37 -15.76 16.89
C ASN A 207 7.09 -14.81 15.70
N SER A 208 7.89 -14.91 14.63
CA SER A 208 7.73 -14.10 13.41
C SER A 208 7.68 -14.92 12.11
N GLU A 209 7.40 -16.21 12.23
CA GLU A 209 7.22 -17.10 11.08
C GLU A 209 6.09 -16.61 10.19
N ALA A 210 6.28 -16.67 8.87
CA ALA A 210 5.28 -16.27 7.91
C ALA A 210 5.21 -17.23 6.72
N LEU A 211 4.00 -17.43 6.20
CA LEU A 211 3.70 -18.22 5.01
C LEU A 211 2.67 -17.49 4.17
N ARG A 212 3.00 -17.24 2.90
CA ARG A 212 2.08 -16.67 1.92
C ARG A 212 2.02 -17.54 0.68
N GLN A 213 0.81 -17.77 0.21
CA GLN A 213 0.52 -18.48 -1.04
C GLN A 213 -0.47 -17.65 -1.84
N ASN A 214 -0.17 -17.47 -3.11
CA ASN A 214 -1.02 -16.72 -4.02
C ASN A 214 -1.15 -17.46 -5.35
N ILE A 215 -2.34 -17.42 -5.93
CA ILE A 215 -2.61 -17.83 -7.30
C ILE A 215 -3.49 -16.76 -7.92
N ALA A 216 -3.11 -16.23 -9.07
CA ALA A 216 -3.87 -15.24 -9.81
C ALA A 216 -3.91 -15.60 -11.29
N LEU A 217 -5.08 -15.45 -11.87
CA LEU A 217 -5.36 -15.64 -13.29
C LEU A 217 -6.08 -14.43 -13.82
N ASN A 218 -5.65 -13.88 -14.93
CA ASN A 218 -6.47 -12.99 -15.72
C ASN A 218 -6.58 -13.47 -17.16
N ILE A 219 -7.75 -13.25 -17.76
CA ILE A 219 -8.05 -13.61 -19.14
C ILE A 219 -8.65 -12.40 -19.81
N GLY A 220 -8.03 -11.96 -20.90
CA GLY A 220 -8.46 -10.81 -21.69
C GLY A 220 -8.99 -11.22 -23.06
N TYR A 221 -9.92 -10.44 -23.59
CA TYR A 221 -10.37 -10.49 -24.97
C TYR A 221 -10.39 -9.07 -25.54
N THR A 222 -9.68 -8.87 -26.63
CA THR A 222 -9.61 -7.58 -27.33
C THR A 222 -10.43 -7.65 -28.61
N GLY A 223 -11.54 -6.90 -28.64
CA GLY A 223 -12.36 -6.66 -29.84
C GLY A 223 -11.83 -5.46 -30.66
N ILE A 224 -12.66 -4.98 -31.61
CA ILE A 224 -12.33 -3.81 -32.44
C ILE A 224 -12.48 -2.52 -31.61
N ASP A 225 -13.60 -2.38 -30.90
CA ASP A 225 -13.97 -1.17 -30.17
C ASP A 225 -14.19 -1.44 -28.67
N TRP A 226 -13.76 -2.59 -28.17
CA TRP A 226 -13.91 -2.97 -26.77
C TRP A 226 -12.86 -3.99 -26.34
N ASP A 227 -12.54 -3.93 -25.04
CA ASP A 227 -11.68 -4.89 -24.37
C ASP A 227 -12.41 -5.39 -23.11
N ASN A 228 -12.27 -6.68 -22.79
CA ASN A 228 -12.82 -7.27 -21.57
C ASN A 228 -11.77 -8.11 -20.89
N ARG A 229 -11.68 -7.99 -19.57
CA ARG A 229 -10.75 -8.79 -18.76
C ARG A 229 -11.42 -9.30 -17.50
N THR A 230 -11.28 -10.59 -17.28
CA THR A 230 -11.74 -11.30 -16.08
C THR A 230 -10.54 -11.67 -15.22
N TYR A 231 -10.65 -11.40 -13.93
CA TYR A 231 -9.62 -11.65 -12.91
C TYR A 231 -10.15 -12.66 -11.90
N LEU A 232 -9.30 -13.61 -11.52
CA LEU A 232 -9.54 -14.57 -10.43
C LEU A 232 -8.28 -14.60 -9.58
N SER A 233 -8.40 -14.39 -8.28
CA SER A 233 -7.27 -14.53 -7.37
C SER A 233 -7.66 -15.25 -6.08
N PHE A 234 -6.72 -16.05 -5.59
CA PHE A 234 -6.79 -16.72 -4.31
C PHE A 234 -5.51 -16.45 -3.54
N THR A 235 -5.63 -15.89 -2.33
CA THR A 235 -4.49 -15.61 -1.46
C THR A 235 -4.73 -16.24 -0.09
N LYS A 236 -3.71 -16.92 0.42
CA LYS A 236 -3.61 -17.36 1.79
C LYS A 236 -2.38 -16.71 2.40
N ASN A 237 -2.58 -15.95 3.47
CA ASN A 237 -1.50 -15.29 4.20
C ASN A 237 -1.60 -15.65 5.69
N ASN A 238 -0.53 -16.20 6.25
CA ASN A 238 -0.44 -16.59 7.65
C ASN A 238 0.89 -16.13 8.21
N PHE A 239 0.86 -15.38 9.29
CA PHE A 239 2.08 -14.94 9.96
C PHE A 239 1.87 -14.85 11.47
N ASN A 240 2.93 -15.15 12.21
CA ASN A 240 3.00 -14.94 13.65
C ASN A 240 3.39 -13.48 13.94
N ILE A 241 2.97 -12.98 15.10
CA ILE A 241 3.15 -11.58 15.48
C ILE A 241 4.11 -11.53 16.67
N PRO A 242 5.36 -11.05 16.48
CA PRO A 242 6.36 -10.95 17.54
C PRO A 242 6.06 -9.84 18.56
N PHE A 243 5.10 -8.98 18.23
CA PHE A 243 4.62 -7.89 19.06
C PHE A 243 5.66 -6.82 19.40
N LEU A 244 5.26 -5.83 20.21
CA LEU A 244 6.04 -4.65 20.56
C LEU A 244 7.08 -4.95 21.63
N LEU A 245 8.16 -4.16 21.67
CA LEU A 245 9.16 -4.11 22.74
C LEU A 245 9.23 -2.73 23.39
N THR A 246 9.75 -2.66 24.62
CA THR A 246 10.17 -1.39 25.20
C THR A 246 11.34 -0.79 24.39
N LYS A 247 11.58 0.51 24.48
CA LYS A 247 12.65 1.19 23.73
C LYS A 247 14.02 0.55 24.00
N GLU A 248 14.32 0.24 25.24
CA GLU A 248 15.58 -0.38 25.65
C GLU A 248 15.75 -1.77 25.03
N ARG A 249 14.74 -2.62 25.12
CA ARG A 249 14.81 -3.98 24.54
C ARG A 249 14.86 -3.96 23.02
N ALA A 250 14.13 -3.07 22.37
CA ALA A 250 14.21 -2.90 20.93
C ALA A 250 15.63 -2.53 20.46
N LYS A 251 16.43 -1.91 21.33
CA LYS A 251 17.81 -1.53 21.05
C LYS A 251 18.85 -2.59 21.44
N LEU A 252 18.67 -3.29 22.57
CA LEU A 252 19.68 -4.19 23.11
C LEU A 252 19.42 -5.67 22.77
N SER A 253 18.18 -6.05 22.52
CA SER A 253 17.75 -7.45 22.31
C SER A 253 16.63 -7.46 21.25
N SER A 254 16.94 -6.94 20.08
CA SER A 254 15.99 -6.67 19.00
C SER A 254 15.36 -7.93 18.38
N ASP A 255 15.99 -9.08 18.55
CA ASP A 255 15.49 -10.40 18.11
C ASP A 255 14.49 -11.06 19.08
N GLN A 256 14.43 -10.58 20.33
CA GLN A 256 13.54 -11.11 21.36
C GLN A 256 12.09 -10.62 21.21
N VAL A 257 11.21 -11.27 22.01
CA VAL A 257 9.81 -10.88 22.20
C VAL A 257 9.49 -10.64 23.66
N MET A 258 8.38 -9.97 23.94
CA MET A 258 7.86 -9.84 25.31
C MET A 258 7.53 -11.24 25.87
N GLY A 259 7.97 -11.52 27.10
CA GLY A 259 7.86 -12.83 27.73
C GLY A 259 9.17 -13.60 27.83
N GLU A 260 10.24 -13.14 27.20
CA GLU A 260 11.60 -13.70 27.28
C GLU A 260 12.48 -12.95 28.29
N GLY A 261 11.98 -11.88 28.87
CA GLY A 261 12.63 -11.10 29.93
C GLY A 261 12.00 -11.33 31.29
N ASN A 262 12.37 -10.46 32.27
CA ASN A 262 11.89 -10.51 33.64
C ASN A 262 11.07 -9.27 34.04
N GLU A 263 10.77 -8.38 33.10
CA GLU A 263 9.97 -7.17 33.33
C GLU A 263 8.51 -7.51 33.66
N PRO A 264 7.76 -6.65 34.35
CA PRO A 264 6.34 -6.89 34.62
C PRO A 264 5.51 -7.13 33.35
N MET A 265 5.85 -6.44 32.25
CA MET A 265 5.20 -6.58 30.96
C MET A 265 5.47 -7.94 30.30
N ASP A 266 6.61 -8.58 30.57
CA ASP A 266 6.91 -9.95 30.09
C ASP A 266 5.92 -10.97 30.64
N LYS A 267 5.52 -10.83 31.91
CA LYS A 267 4.51 -11.70 32.54
C LYS A 267 3.12 -11.41 31.99
N LEU A 268 2.83 -10.15 31.70
CA LEU A 268 1.53 -9.69 31.27
C LEU A 268 1.22 -10.05 29.81
N LEU A 269 2.16 -9.85 28.92
CA LEU A 269 1.96 -10.07 27.49
C LEU A 269 2.47 -11.41 26.96
N ASN A 270 3.45 -12.01 27.56
CA ASN A 270 4.08 -13.32 27.30
C ASN A 270 3.81 -13.93 25.91
N ILE A 271 4.47 -13.41 24.90
CA ILE A 271 4.27 -13.80 23.49
C ILE A 271 4.55 -15.30 23.24
N PRO A 272 5.61 -15.91 23.81
CA PRO A 272 5.86 -17.36 23.66
C PRO A 272 4.69 -18.25 24.12
N ILE A 273 3.93 -17.82 25.13
CA ILE A 273 2.74 -18.54 25.60
C ILE A 273 1.51 -18.16 24.77
N ARG A 274 1.27 -16.88 24.54
CA ARG A 274 0.05 -16.36 23.92
C ARG A 274 -0.01 -16.54 22.41
N LYS A 275 1.16 -16.64 21.74
CA LYS A 275 1.34 -16.93 20.32
C LYS A 275 0.38 -16.13 19.42
N PRO A 276 0.46 -14.80 19.42
CA PRO A 276 -0.38 -14.00 18.54
C PRO A 276 -0.03 -14.26 17.08
N PHE A 277 -1.06 -14.25 16.23
CA PHE A 277 -0.92 -14.54 14.78
C PHE A 277 -2.02 -13.85 13.98
N ARG A 278 -1.83 -13.79 12.69
CA ARG A 278 -2.92 -13.50 11.73
C ARG A 278 -2.96 -14.58 10.66
N TYR A 279 -4.14 -15.04 10.34
CA TYR A 279 -4.42 -15.97 9.29
C TYR A 279 -5.53 -15.43 8.41
N THR A 280 -5.26 -15.24 7.12
CA THR A 280 -6.22 -14.66 6.18
C THR A 280 -6.30 -15.52 4.92
N LYS A 281 -7.52 -15.78 4.45
CA LYS A 281 -7.82 -16.34 3.14
C LYS A 281 -8.72 -15.39 2.38
N GLN A 282 -8.42 -15.18 1.11
CA GLN A 282 -9.20 -14.36 0.22
C GLN A 282 -9.44 -15.08 -1.10
N LEU A 283 -10.67 -15.01 -1.57
CA LEU A 283 -11.04 -15.33 -2.94
C LEU A 283 -11.65 -14.07 -3.55
N ARG A 284 -11.14 -13.64 -4.71
CA ARG A 284 -11.67 -12.49 -5.44
C ARG A 284 -11.91 -12.84 -6.90
N ILE A 285 -13.04 -12.41 -7.40
CA ILE A 285 -13.43 -12.49 -8.81
C ILE A 285 -13.80 -11.08 -9.25
N ALA A 286 -13.25 -10.63 -10.37
CA ALA A 286 -13.58 -9.31 -10.92
C ALA A 286 -13.63 -9.38 -12.46
N ASN A 287 -14.37 -8.44 -13.05
CA ASN A 287 -14.42 -8.28 -14.50
C ASN A 287 -14.47 -6.79 -14.83
N LYS A 288 -13.77 -6.43 -15.89
CA LYS A 288 -13.72 -5.07 -16.41
C LYS A 288 -13.96 -5.11 -17.93
N THR A 289 -14.82 -4.24 -18.41
CA THR A 289 -15.05 -4.01 -19.84
C THR A 289 -14.76 -2.55 -20.15
N GLU A 290 -14.00 -2.30 -21.18
CA GLU A 290 -13.74 -0.98 -21.72
C GLU A 290 -14.29 -0.89 -23.15
N TRP A 291 -15.02 0.16 -23.44
CA TRP A 291 -15.50 0.50 -24.78
C TRP A 291 -14.79 1.76 -25.24
N LEU A 292 -14.22 1.67 -26.44
CA LEU A 292 -13.42 2.73 -27.04
C LEU A 292 -14.13 3.24 -28.28
N SER A 293 -14.27 4.54 -28.40
CA SER A 293 -14.68 5.20 -29.62
C SER A 293 -13.77 6.40 -29.88
N LYS A 294 -13.94 7.06 -31.00
CA LYS A 294 -13.11 8.22 -31.37
C LYS A 294 -13.13 9.36 -30.35
N ILE A 295 -14.22 9.51 -29.62
CA ILE A 295 -14.45 10.63 -28.69
C ILE A 295 -14.84 10.19 -27.29
N THR A 296 -15.02 8.89 -27.03
CA THR A 296 -15.53 8.41 -25.75
C THR A 296 -14.83 7.12 -25.34
N THR A 297 -14.33 7.09 -24.11
CA THR A 297 -13.88 5.88 -23.43
C THR A 297 -14.82 5.59 -22.27
N GLN A 298 -15.40 4.40 -22.24
CA GLN A 298 -16.26 3.97 -21.13
C GLN A 298 -15.65 2.73 -20.48
N LYS A 299 -15.68 2.68 -19.16
CA LYS A 299 -15.15 1.56 -18.37
C LYS A 299 -16.23 1.12 -17.39
N LEU A 300 -16.54 -0.16 -17.37
CA LEU A 300 -17.46 -0.78 -16.42
C LEU A 300 -16.73 -1.95 -15.77
N GLY A 301 -16.69 -1.94 -14.46
CA GLY A 301 -16.11 -3.00 -13.68
C GLY A 301 -17.03 -3.47 -12.57
N PHE A 302 -16.94 -4.73 -12.21
CA PHE A 302 -17.57 -5.29 -11.03
C PHE A 302 -16.68 -6.33 -10.38
N TYR A 303 -16.83 -6.47 -9.07
CA TYR A 303 -16.06 -7.42 -8.31
C TYR A 303 -16.87 -8.06 -7.19
N PHE A 304 -16.45 -9.25 -6.82
CA PHE A 304 -16.89 -9.96 -5.63
C PHE A 304 -15.67 -10.49 -4.88
N GLU A 305 -15.69 -10.35 -3.56
CA GLU A 305 -14.65 -10.82 -2.67
C GLU A 305 -15.24 -11.58 -1.49
N SER A 306 -14.62 -12.69 -1.14
CA SER A 306 -14.87 -13.44 0.10
C SER A 306 -13.57 -13.55 0.87
N LEU A 307 -13.63 -13.23 2.16
CA LEU A 307 -12.45 -13.20 3.03
C LEU A 307 -12.77 -13.85 4.37
N GLU A 308 -11.88 -14.73 4.83
CA GLU A 308 -11.81 -15.25 6.20
C GLU A 308 -10.57 -14.70 6.86
N ASP A 309 -10.72 -14.05 8.01
CA ASP A 309 -9.62 -13.46 8.78
C ASP A 309 -9.69 -13.88 10.23
N GLN A 310 -8.60 -14.43 10.76
CA GLN A 310 -8.40 -14.71 12.18
C GLN A 310 -7.24 -13.85 12.66
N PHE A 311 -7.53 -12.89 13.49
CA PHE A 311 -6.54 -12.03 14.10
C PHE A 311 -6.49 -12.28 15.60
N ARG A 312 -5.37 -12.82 16.06
CA ARG A 312 -5.08 -13.01 17.50
C ARG A 312 -4.01 -12.02 17.92
N ASP A 313 -4.37 -11.15 18.82
CA ASP A 313 -3.43 -10.39 19.63
C ASP A 313 -3.14 -11.12 20.97
N PRO A 314 -2.25 -10.62 21.85
CA PRO A 314 -1.99 -11.31 23.11
C PRO A 314 -3.20 -11.47 24.05
N LEU A 315 -4.26 -10.69 23.89
CA LEU A 315 -5.40 -10.63 24.83
C LEU A 315 -6.70 -11.18 24.22
N THR A 316 -6.88 -11.05 22.91
CA THR A 316 -8.12 -11.39 22.23
C THR A 316 -7.87 -12.12 20.90
N GLN A 317 -8.90 -12.78 20.39
CA GLN A 317 -8.93 -13.29 19.04
C GLN A 317 -10.24 -12.89 18.38
N ALA A 318 -10.13 -12.20 17.24
CA ALA A 318 -11.24 -11.88 16.36
C ALA A 318 -11.27 -12.89 15.19
N ASN A 319 -12.40 -13.55 15.01
CA ASN A 319 -12.69 -14.38 13.86
C ASN A 319 -13.69 -13.62 12.98
N THR A 320 -13.32 -13.34 11.76
CA THR A 320 -14.10 -12.51 10.84
C THR A 320 -14.36 -13.27 9.55
N SER A 321 -15.61 -13.34 9.13
CA SER A 321 -16.02 -13.80 7.80
C SER A 321 -16.64 -12.62 7.07
N TYR A 322 -16.16 -12.32 5.88
CA TYR A 322 -16.49 -11.11 5.15
C TYR A 322 -16.81 -11.40 3.70
N GLY A 323 -17.87 -10.78 3.18
CA GLY A 323 -18.25 -10.73 1.79
C GLY A 323 -18.38 -9.30 1.31
N ASN A 324 -17.80 -8.97 0.16
CA ASN A 324 -17.81 -7.64 -0.45
C ASN A 324 -18.13 -7.74 -1.94
N MET A 325 -18.92 -6.81 -2.45
CA MET A 325 -19.14 -6.67 -3.87
C MET A 325 -19.26 -5.21 -4.25
N GLY A 326 -18.88 -4.88 -5.47
CA GLY A 326 -18.98 -3.51 -5.96
C GLY A 326 -19.01 -3.41 -7.47
N ILE A 327 -19.34 -2.21 -7.90
CA ILE A 327 -19.41 -1.79 -9.30
C ILE A 327 -18.71 -0.43 -9.43
N ASP A 328 -17.86 -0.32 -10.44
CA ASP A 328 -17.17 0.90 -10.81
C ASP A 328 -17.50 1.23 -12.27
N TYR A 329 -17.90 2.46 -12.55
CA TYR A 329 -18.19 2.93 -13.91
C TYR A 329 -17.56 4.28 -14.13
N SER A 330 -16.96 4.48 -15.30
CA SER A 330 -16.53 5.80 -15.77
C SER A 330 -16.83 5.97 -17.25
N ALA A 331 -17.09 7.21 -17.63
CA ALA A 331 -17.23 7.61 -19.03
C ALA A 331 -16.46 8.92 -19.23
N GLU A 332 -15.59 8.93 -20.20
CA GLU A 332 -14.73 10.06 -20.53
C GLU A 332 -14.95 10.47 -21.97
N TRP A 333 -15.14 11.77 -22.21
CA TRP A 333 -15.36 12.36 -23.53
C TRP A 333 -14.26 13.36 -23.83
N ASP A 334 -13.56 13.15 -24.93
CA ASP A 334 -12.60 14.08 -25.49
C ASP A 334 -13.24 14.81 -26.68
N ILE A 335 -13.46 16.11 -26.52
CA ILE A 335 -14.08 16.96 -27.53
C ILE A 335 -13.03 17.97 -28.03
N PHE A 336 -12.66 17.82 -29.29
CA PHE A 336 -11.80 18.76 -29.97
C PHE A 336 -12.69 19.81 -30.67
N THR A 337 -12.62 21.05 -30.22
CA THR A 337 -13.45 22.15 -30.78
C THR A 337 -12.76 22.90 -31.91
N ASP A 338 -11.41 22.93 -31.89
CA ASP A 338 -10.53 23.48 -32.91
C ASP A 338 -9.15 22.79 -32.79
N GLU A 339 -8.23 23.06 -33.73
CA GLU A 339 -6.86 22.52 -33.71
C GLU A 339 -6.08 22.77 -32.40
N TYR A 340 -6.59 23.68 -31.54
CA TYR A 340 -5.87 24.17 -30.35
C TYR A 340 -6.62 24.00 -29.02
N TYR A 341 -7.91 23.65 -28.98
CA TYR A 341 -8.70 23.61 -27.74
C TYR A 341 -9.33 22.26 -27.50
N GLN A 342 -8.80 21.54 -26.51
CA GLN A 342 -9.35 20.28 -26.05
C GLN A 342 -10.26 20.51 -24.83
N ARG A 343 -11.42 19.86 -24.82
CA ARG A 343 -12.29 19.72 -23.65
C ARG A 343 -12.42 18.26 -23.31
N ASN A 344 -12.15 17.94 -22.06
CA ASN A 344 -12.35 16.62 -21.55
C ASN A 344 -13.42 16.66 -20.47
N TYR A 345 -14.38 15.75 -20.54
CA TYR A 345 -15.43 15.56 -19.54
C TYR A 345 -15.32 14.13 -19.03
N LEU A 346 -15.23 13.98 -17.72
CA LEU A 346 -15.22 12.69 -17.05
C LEU A 346 -16.42 12.62 -16.11
N PHE A 347 -17.19 11.55 -16.24
CA PHE A 347 -18.16 11.10 -15.25
C PHE A 347 -17.64 9.82 -14.62
N PHE A 348 -17.80 9.66 -13.31
CA PHE A 348 -17.46 8.43 -12.63
C PHE A 348 -18.43 8.11 -11.49
N MET A 349 -18.64 6.83 -11.26
CA MET A 349 -19.48 6.29 -10.21
C MET A 349 -18.82 5.03 -9.64
N SER A 350 -18.80 4.91 -8.32
CA SER A 350 -18.40 3.70 -7.62
C SER A 350 -19.44 3.39 -6.55
N ALA A 351 -19.85 2.14 -6.44
CA ALA A 351 -20.73 1.69 -5.37
C ALA A 351 -20.30 0.31 -4.88
N ASN A 352 -20.25 0.12 -3.58
CA ASN A 352 -19.97 -1.18 -2.99
C ASN A 352 -20.77 -1.43 -1.72
N THR A 353 -20.94 -2.71 -1.40
CA THR A 353 -21.55 -3.15 -0.15
C THR A 353 -20.84 -4.39 0.36
N GLY A 354 -20.71 -4.50 1.67
CA GLY A 354 -20.10 -5.63 2.33
C GLY A 354 -20.77 -5.98 3.64
N ASN A 355 -20.74 -7.27 3.97
CA ASN A 355 -21.22 -7.80 5.22
C ASN A 355 -20.09 -8.57 5.92
N MET A 356 -19.88 -8.29 7.21
CA MET A 356 -18.81 -8.84 8.03
C MET A 356 -19.41 -9.42 9.31
N LEU A 357 -19.31 -10.74 9.46
CA LEU A 357 -19.61 -11.41 10.73
C LEU A 357 -18.32 -11.49 11.54
N ARG A 358 -18.31 -10.88 12.73
CA ARG A 358 -17.16 -10.85 13.64
C ARG A 358 -17.52 -11.40 15.00
N GLU A 359 -16.77 -12.43 15.41
CA GLU A 359 -16.80 -13.00 16.76
C GLU A 359 -15.48 -12.69 17.46
N ILE A 360 -15.54 -12.21 18.71
CA ILE A 360 -14.36 -11.85 19.51
C ILE A 360 -14.34 -12.64 20.80
N ASN A 361 -13.24 -13.37 21.01
CA ASN A 361 -13.00 -14.21 22.17
C ASN A 361 -11.85 -13.66 23.01
N SER A 362 -11.92 -13.80 24.32
CA SER A 362 -10.77 -13.58 25.20
C SER A 362 -9.75 -14.72 25.08
N VAL A 363 -8.46 -14.38 25.21
CA VAL A 363 -7.36 -15.36 25.29
C VAL A 363 -6.98 -15.54 26.76
N HIS A 364 -7.03 -16.78 27.25
CA HIS A 364 -6.68 -17.08 28.64
C HIS A 364 -5.19 -16.77 28.90
N PRO A 365 -4.86 -15.97 29.94
CA PRO A 365 -3.51 -15.40 30.10
C PRO A 365 -2.40 -16.44 30.34
N VAL A 366 -2.71 -17.60 30.85
CA VAL A 366 -1.74 -18.64 31.21
C VAL A 366 -1.74 -19.80 30.22
N THR A 367 -2.93 -20.24 29.78
CA THR A 367 -3.05 -21.44 28.93
C THR A 367 -3.12 -21.15 27.45
N SER A 368 -3.27 -19.87 27.07
CA SER A 368 -3.49 -19.41 25.68
C SER A 368 -4.71 -20.02 24.97
N LYS A 369 -5.57 -20.72 25.71
CA LYS A 369 -6.82 -21.25 25.16
C LYS A 369 -7.82 -20.12 24.94
N LEU A 370 -8.64 -20.26 23.91
CA LEU A 370 -9.77 -19.36 23.72
C LEU A 370 -10.78 -19.58 24.85
N MET A 371 -11.26 -18.49 25.38
CA MET A 371 -12.41 -18.45 26.29
C MET A 371 -13.68 -18.23 25.45
N SER A 372 -14.84 -18.19 26.10
CA SER A 372 -16.11 -17.86 25.46
C SER A 372 -16.01 -16.49 24.74
N ALA A 373 -16.74 -16.35 23.65
CA ALA A 373 -16.90 -15.06 23.00
C ALA A 373 -17.54 -14.05 23.95
N PHE A 374 -17.07 -12.81 23.88
CA PHE A 374 -17.67 -11.68 24.61
C PHE A 374 -18.34 -10.68 23.66
N ALA A 375 -18.15 -10.83 22.33
CA ALA A 375 -18.87 -10.08 21.33
C ALA A 375 -19.09 -10.92 20.07
N GLN A 376 -20.26 -10.79 19.47
CA GLN A 376 -20.59 -11.30 18.14
C GLN A 376 -21.43 -10.26 17.41
N MET A 377 -20.93 -9.76 16.30
CA MET A 377 -21.50 -8.63 15.58
C MET A 377 -21.69 -8.95 14.10
N ASP A 378 -22.79 -8.46 13.54
CA ASP A 378 -23.03 -8.34 12.11
C ASP A 378 -22.80 -6.89 11.71
N LEU A 379 -21.79 -6.65 10.86
CA LEU A 379 -21.28 -5.34 10.48
C LEU A 379 -21.51 -5.16 8.98
N GLN A 380 -22.41 -4.24 8.61
CA GLN A 380 -22.78 -3.97 7.21
C GLN A 380 -22.32 -2.58 6.79
N ALA A 381 -21.58 -2.50 5.70
CA ALA A 381 -21.13 -1.25 5.10
C ALA A 381 -21.68 -1.11 3.70
N SER A 382 -22.13 0.10 3.33
CA SER A 382 -22.53 0.45 1.98
C SER A 382 -21.96 1.82 1.62
N ASN A 383 -21.43 1.95 0.41
CA ASN A 383 -20.85 3.21 -0.07
C ASN A 383 -21.35 3.49 -1.49
N ALA A 384 -21.50 4.76 -1.78
CA ALA A 384 -21.72 5.27 -3.13
C ALA A 384 -20.93 6.56 -3.32
N VAL A 385 -20.21 6.63 -4.42
CA VAL A 385 -19.48 7.81 -4.86
C VAL A 385 -19.95 8.15 -6.26
N LEU A 386 -20.33 9.40 -6.46
CA LEU A 386 -20.73 9.94 -7.76
C LEU A 386 -19.90 11.18 -8.01
N GLY A 387 -19.26 11.29 -9.16
CA GLY A 387 -18.46 12.45 -9.46
C GLY A 387 -18.39 12.82 -10.92
N GLY A 388 -17.94 14.03 -11.15
CA GLY A 388 -17.66 14.56 -12.48
C GLY A 388 -16.46 15.48 -12.47
N GLN A 389 -15.80 15.54 -13.61
CA GLN A 389 -14.65 16.40 -13.84
C GLN A 389 -14.78 17.04 -15.23
N ILE A 390 -14.43 18.29 -15.31
CA ILE A 390 -14.27 19.03 -16.55
C ILE A 390 -12.84 19.53 -16.61
N ARG A 391 -12.12 19.25 -17.69
CA ARG A 391 -10.84 19.83 -18.02
C ARG A 391 -10.99 20.66 -19.30
N TYR A 392 -10.54 21.87 -19.25
CA TYR A 392 -10.67 22.84 -20.32
C TYR A 392 -9.33 23.54 -20.57
N GLU A 393 -8.87 23.56 -21.81
CA GLU A 393 -7.73 24.38 -22.23
C GLU A 393 -8.19 25.82 -22.37
N LEU A 394 -7.88 26.63 -21.36
CA LEU A 394 -8.25 28.04 -21.33
C LEU A 394 -7.36 28.88 -22.26
N LEU A 395 -6.09 28.54 -22.34
CA LEU A 395 -5.07 29.07 -23.22
C LEU A 395 -4.24 27.90 -23.75
N ARG A 396 -3.47 28.09 -24.82
CA ARG A 396 -2.64 27.06 -25.43
C ARG A 396 -1.78 26.25 -24.45
N ASP A 397 -1.31 26.90 -23.39
CA ASP A 397 -0.40 26.29 -22.41
C ASP A 397 -1.03 26.21 -21.00
N LEU A 398 -2.32 26.60 -20.84
CA LEU A 398 -3.01 26.64 -19.56
C LEU A 398 -4.29 25.80 -19.60
N GLN A 399 -4.32 24.76 -18.79
CA GLN A 399 -5.49 23.93 -18.56
C GLN A 399 -6.10 24.23 -17.18
N VAL A 400 -7.41 24.28 -17.12
CA VAL A 400 -8.19 24.39 -15.88
C VAL A 400 -9.01 23.13 -15.70
N LEU A 401 -8.98 22.59 -14.50
CA LEU A 401 -9.68 21.37 -14.11
C LEU A 401 -10.63 21.70 -12.95
N ALA A 402 -11.91 21.35 -13.09
CA ALA A 402 -12.88 21.43 -12.03
C ALA A 402 -13.52 20.06 -11.81
N SER A 403 -13.53 19.57 -10.57
CA SER A 403 -14.14 18.28 -10.21
C SER A 403 -15.05 18.43 -9.00
N LEU A 404 -16.07 17.61 -8.95
CA LEU A 404 -16.96 17.49 -7.82
C LEU A 404 -17.27 16.03 -7.56
N GLN A 405 -17.23 15.62 -6.28
CA GLN A 405 -17.52 14.26 -5.84
C GLN A 405 -18.54 14.30 -4.70
N LEU A 406 -19.63 13.57 -4.85
CA LEU A 406 -20.65 13.30 -3.84
C LEU A 406 -20.34 11.94 -3.22
N VAL A 407 -20.28 11.87 -1.89
CA VAL A 407 -19.96 10.67 -1.13
C VAL A 407 -21.09 10.33 -0.18
N TYR A 408 -21.53 9.09 -0.23
CA TYR A 408 -22.46 8.50 0.73
C TYR A 408 -21.85 7.25 1.31
N ASN A 409 -21.73 7.18 2.65
CA ASN A 409 -21.29 5.98 3.34
C ASN A 409 -22.25 5.66 4.48
N GLU A 410 -22.57 4.37 4.63
CA GLU A 410 -23.38 3.84 5.71
C GLU A 410 -22.61 2.74 6.45
N ARG A 411 -22.70 2.73 7.79
CA ARG A 411 -22.12 1.73 8.68
C ARG A 411 -23.18 1.28 9.65
N LYS A 412 -23.61 0.02 9.55
CA LYS A 412 -24.59 -0.59 10.43
C LYS A 412 -23.93 -1.68 11.28
N ILE A 413 -24.14 -1.61 12.57
CA ILE A 413 -23.66 -2.59 13.56
C ILE A 413 -24.89 -3.23 14.20
N THR A 414 -24.94 -4.56 14.24
CA THR A 414 -26.00 -5.32 14.91
C THR A 414 -25.35 -6.30 15.87
N ASP A 415 -25.67 -6.20 17.15
CA ASP A 415 -25.20 -7.11 18.20
C ASP A 415 -25.98 -8.43 18.12
N LYS A 416 -25.28 -9.54 17.89
CA LYS A 416 -25.89 -10.88 17.81
C LYS A 416 -25.96 -11.58 19.16
N MET A 417 -25.13 -11.17 20.14
CA MET A 417 -25.16 -11.73 21.48
C MET A 417 -26.21 -11.06 22.36
N ASN A 418 -26.26 -9.73 22.31
CA ASN A 418 -27.15 -8.92 23.13
C ASN A 418 -27.87 -7.90 22.22
N PRO A 419 -28.92 -8.32 21.50
CA PRO A 419 -29.62 -7.45 20.56
C PRO A 419 -30.06 -6.12 21.19
N GLY A 420 -29.74 -5.01 20.51
CA GLY A 420 -30.06 -3.66 20.97
C GLY A 420 -28.98 -2.99 21.82
N VAL A 421 -27.96 -3.72 22.32
CA VAL A 421 -26.91 -3.14 23.20
C VAL A 421 -25.86 -2.37 22.38
N LEU A 422 -25.33 -2.98 21.31
CA LEU A 422 -24.36 -2.34 20.42
C LEU A 422 -24.97 -1.89 19.08
N ASP A 423 -26.27 -2.09 18.89
CA ASP A 423 -26.94 -1.76 17.63
C ASP A 423 -26.80 -0.27 17.30
N SER A 424 -26.25 0.01 16.11
CA SER A 424 -25.93 1.37 15.70
C SER A 424 -25.97 1.53 14.19
N LEU A 425 -26.33 2.73 13.76
CA LEU A 425 -26.33 3.13 12.37
C LEU A 425 -25.68 4.50 12.22
N PHE A 426 -24.64 4.56 11.38
CA PHE A 426 -23.94 5.79 11.06
C PHE A 426 -24.05 6.06 9.57
N THR A 427 -24.32 7.30 9.20
CA THR A 427 -24.43 7.75 7.81
C THR A 427 -23.62 9.01 7.61
N TYR A 428 -22.79 9.01 6.58
CA TYR A 428 -21.92 10.12 6.22
C TYR A 428 -22.24 10.58 4.80
N GLN A 429 -22.49 11.88 4.65
CA GLN A 429 -22.79 12.51 3.35
C GLN A 429 -21.84 13.70 3.19
N ILE A 430 -20.99 13.65 2.19
CA ILE A 430 -19.89 14.60 2.04
C ILE A 430 -19.77 15.04 0.57
N LEU A 431 -19.33 16.27 0.40
CA LEU A 431 -19.02 16.88 -0.88
C LEU A 431 -17.52 17.20 -0.94
N ASN A 432 -16.80 16.62 -1.91
CA ASN A 432 -15.39 16.89 -2.16
C ASN A 432 -15.24 17.68 -3.47
N PRO A 433 -14.98 18.98 -3.44
CA PRO A 433 -14.65 19.78 -4.61
C PRO A 433 -13.18 19.74 -4.95
N LYS A 434 -12.82 19.97 -6.22
CA LYS A 434 -11.43 20.23 -6.63
C LYS A 434 -11.42 21.25 -7.78
N LEU A 435 -10.51 22.23 -7.64
CA LEU A 435 -10.15 23.16 -8.71
C LEU A 435 -8.64 23.05 -8.93
N GLY A 436 -8.23 22.80 -10.17
CA GLY A 436 -6.84 22.59 -10.53
C GLY A 436 -6.43 23.41 -11.75
N PHE A 437 -5.15 23.70 -11.84
CA PHE A 437 -4.51 24.40 -12.95
C PHE A 437 -3.26 23.65 -13.35
N ILE A 438 -3.04 23.50 -14.65
CA ILE A 438 -1.81 22.97 -15.24
C ILE A 438 -1.32 24.01 -16.23
N TYR A 439 -0.08 24.43 -16.07
CA TYR A 439 0.56 25.40 -16.97
C TYR A 439 1.84 24.79 -17.56
N GLN A 440 1.87 24.65 -18.88
CA GLN A 440 3.03 24.19 -19.61
C GLN A 440 3.96 25.39 -19.89
N LEU A 441 4.91 25.63 -18.97
CA LEU A 441 5.83 26.77 -19.05
C LEU A 441 6.82 26.64 -20.22
N ALA A 442 7.24 25.40 -20.53
CA ALA A 442 8.08 25.03 -21.67
C ALA A 442 7.82 23.55 -22.00
N GLU A 443 8.28 23.04 -23.14
CA GLU A 443 8.11 21.63 -23.53
C GLU A 443 8.49 20.63 -22.43
N GLN A 444 9.49 20.96 -21.63
CA GLN A 444 10.03 20.12 -20.57
C GLN A 444 9.61 20.54 -19.15
N THR A 445 8.80 21.61 -19.02
CA THR A 445 8.50 22.19 -17.71
C THR A 445 7.01 22.37 -17.52
N ARG A 446 6.45 21.60 -16.62
CA ARG A 446 5.05 21.64 -16.23
C ARG A 446 4.92 22.18 -14.81
N LEU A 447 4.04 23.17 -14.63
CA LEU A 447 3.64 23.70 -13.33
C LEU A 447 2.20 23.31 -13.05
N TYR A 448 1.86 23.06 -11.80
CA TYR A 448 0.48 22.80 -11.41
C TYR A 448 0.15 23.40 -10.06
N ALA A 449 -1.13 23.68 -9.86
CA ALA A 449 -1.70 24.07 -8.59
C ALA A 449 -3.09 23.49 -8.43
N ASN A 450 -3.51 23.14 -7.21
CA ASN A 450 -4.88 22.78 -6.94
C ASN A 450 -5.33 23.19 -5.54
N LEU A 451 -6.65 23.36 -5.40
CA LEU A 451 -7.35 23.43 -4.13
C LEU A 451 -8.41 22.31 -4.14
N SER A 452 -8.37 21.43 -3.15
CA SER A 452 -9.17 20.22 -3.16
C SER A 452 -9.69 19.84 -1.78
N GLY A 453 -10.94 19.33 -1.75
CA GLY A 453 -11.53 18.67 -0.60
C GLY A 453 -11.25 17.16 -0.61
N SER A 454 -11.09 16.57 0.57
CA SER A 454 -11.05 15.12 0.78
C SER A 454 -11.74 14.75 2.09
N SER A 455 -12.15 13.49 2.21
CA SER A 455 -12.90 13.01 3.37
C SER A 455 -12.65 11.53 3.63
N GLU A 456 -12.79 11.13 4.88
CA GLU A 456 -12.66 9.74 5.28
C GLU A 456 -13.64 9.41 6.39
N SER A 457 -14.51 8.43 6.13
CA SER A 457 -15.46 7.93 7.12
C SER A 457 -14.81 6.86 7.99
N PRO A 458 -15.19 6.75 9.27
CA PRO A 458 -14.69 5.72 10.15
C PRO A 458 -14.98 4.30 9.64
N ASN A 459 -14.04 3.38 9.89
CA ASN A 459 -14.21 1.96 9.64
C ASN A 459 -14.75 1.23 10.88
N PHE A 460 -15.07 -0.06 10.76
CA PHE A 460 -15.64 -0.84 11.87
C PHE A 460 -14.66 -1.07 13.04
N TRP A 461 -13.34 -1.06 12.80
CA TRP A 461 -12.34 -1.16 13.86
C TRP A 461 -12.32 0.08 14.76
N GLN A 462 -12.70 1.23 14.21
CA GLN A 462 -12.77 2.50 14.91
C GLN A 462 -14.13 2.68 15.62
N LEU A 463 -15.21 2.26 14.95
CA LEU A 463 -16.58 2.39 15.48
C LEU A 463 -16.88 1.37 16.59
N ALA A 464 -16.40 0.12 16.47
CA ALA A 464 -16.59 -0.96 17.44
C ALA A 464 -15.26 -1.30 18.12
N THR A 465 -14.92 -0.56 19.17
CA THR A 465 -13.63 -0.67 19.85
C THR A 465 -13.65 -1.76 20.91
N VAL A 466 -12.62 -2.61 20.88
CA VAL A 466 -12.41 -3.65 21.89
C VAL A 466 -11.69 -3.06 23.12
N SER A 467 -12.27 -3.24 24.29
CA SER A 467 -11.63 -3.00 25.58
C SER A 467 -11.20 -4.34 26.17
N ALA A 468 -9.90 -4.60 26.19
CA ALA A 468 -9.34 -5.85 26.69
C ALA A 468 -8.49 -5.61 27.93
N ASN A 469 -8.78 -6.36 29.00
CA ASN A 469 -8.04 -6.31 30.26
C ASN A 469 -7.08 -7.51 30.37
N PRO A 470 -5.76 -7.29 30.43
CA PRO A 470 -4.77 -8.37 30.45
C PRO A 470 -4.80 -9.20 31.75
N THR A 471 -5.32 -8.65 32.84
CA THR A 471 -5.40 -9.33 34.15
C THR A 471 -6.79 -9.90 34.47
N ASP A 472 -7.82 -9.41 33.79
CA ASP A 472 -9.21 -9.84 33.98
C ASP A 472 -9.95 -10.00 32.64
N PRO A 473 -9.69 -11.10 31.93
CA PRO A 473 -10.29 -11.32 30.59
C PRO A 473 -11.82 -11.48 30.60
N LEU A 474 -12.44 -11.70 31.78
CA LEU A 474 -13.91 -11.79 31.91
C LEU A 474 -14.60 -10.43 31.78
N ASN A 475 -13.86 -9.34 31.99
CA ASN A 475 -14.34 -7.97 31.82
C ASN A 475 -14.06 -7.38 30.43
N ASN A 476 -13.58 -8.20 29.47
CA ASN A 476 -13.43 -7.78 28.11
C ASN A 476 -14.81 -7.48 27.49
N HIS A 477 -14.90 -6.38 26.77
CA HIS A 477 -16.14 -5.94 26.13
C HIS A 477 -15.85 -5.09 24.88
N VAL A 478 -16.87 -4.90 24.07
CA VAL A 478 -16.87 -3.94 22.96
C VAL A 478 -17.75 -2.76 23.32
N TYR A 479 -17.35 -1.59 22.93
CA TYR A 479 -18.18 -0.38 23.01
C TYR A 479 -18.20 0.35 21.67
N ILE A 480 -19.28 1.10 21.44
CA ILE A 480 -19.46 1.86 20.21
C ILE A 480 -18.91 3.28 20.38
N ASN A 481 -18.08 3.71 19.44
CA ASN A 481 -17.66 5.10 19.30
C ASN A 481 -18.51 5.79 18.26
N ALA A 482 -19.21 6.85 18.65
CA ALA A 482 -19.87 7.72 17.69
C ALA A 482 -18.82 8.70 17.12
N LEU A 483 -18.34 8.39 15.92
CA LEU A 483 -17.30 9.17 15.24
C LEU A 483 -17.85 9.90 14.03
N GLU A 484 -17.41 11.14 13.83
CA GLU A 484 -17.62 11.93 12.63
C GLU A 484 -16.60 11.53 11.54
N ALA A 485 -16.94 11.79 10.29
CA ALA A 485 -15.97 11.69 9.22
C ALA A 485 -14.93 12.81 9.34
N GLN A 486 -13.66 12.48 9.14
CA GLN A 486 -12.65 13.53 8.97
C GLN A 486 -12.75 14.14 7.59
N THR A 487 -12.51 15.44 7.50
CA THR A 487 -12.47 16.20 6.24
C THR A 487 -11.22 17.05 6.16
N ALA A 488 -10.75 17.30 4.96
CA ALA A 488 -9.59 18.16 4.74
C ALA A 488 -9.79 19.08 3.53
N LEU A 489 -9.30 20.29 3.66
CA LEU A 489 -9.11 21.24 2.56
C LEU A 489 -7.61 21.38 2.31
N THR A 490 -7.17 21.00 1.10
CA THR A 490 -5.76 20.97 0.72
C THR A 490 -5.46 21.91 -0.42
N GLY A 491 -4.48 22.80 -0.24
CA GLY A 491 -3.82 23.53 -1.32
C GLY A 491 -2.51 22.85 -1.68
N GLU A 492 -2.25 22.67 -2.97
CA GLU A 492 -1.04 22.08 -3.50
C GLU A 492 -0.50 22.88 -4.66
N ILE A 493 0.82 23.10 -4.70
CA ILE A 493 1.55 23.64 -5.85
C ILE A 493 2.73 22.75 -6.17
N GLY A 494 3.06 22.62 -7.43
CA GLY A 494 4.21 21.81 -7.83
C GLY A 494 4.76 22.15 -9.20
N ALA A 495 5.95 21.62 -9.44
CA ALA A 495 6.67 21.77 -10.71
C ALA A 495 7.31 20.43 -11.08
N GLU A 496 7.29 20.12 -12.38
CA GLU A 496 7.96 18.98 -12.96
C GLU A 496 8.81 19.46 -14.14
N ILE A 497 10.04 19.00 -14.17
CA ILE A 497 10.97 19.23 -15.28
C ILE A 497 11.38 17.86 -15.80
N LYS A 498 11.10 17.58 -17.06
CA LYS A 498 11.45 16.33 -17.71
C LYS A 498 12.35 16.62 -18.90
N SER A 499 13.60 16.18 -18.82
CA SER A 499 14.54 16.24 -19.94
C SER A 499 15.13 14.85 -20.19
N ASN A 500 15.85 14.69 -21.29
CA ASN A 500 16.45 13.40 -21.67
C ASN A 500 17.37 12.80 -20.60
N HIS A 501 17.95 13.64 -19.74
CA HIS A 501 18.92 13.20 -18.72
C HIS A 501 18.53 13.53 -17.29
N LEU A 502 17.57 14.44 -17.06
CA LEU A 502 17.27 14.94 -15.73
C LEU A 502 15.76 15.16 -15.58
N ASN A 503 15.17 14.43 -14.62
CA ASN A 503 13.80 14.61 -14.23
C ASN A 503 13.75 15.14 -12.78
N ILE A 504 13.08 16.26 -12.56
CA ILE A 504 12.89 16.87 -11.25
C ILE A 504 11.40 17.02 -11.02
N SER A 505 10.92 16.56 -9.89
CA SER A 505 9.56 16.79 -9.42
C SER A 505 9.61 17.39 -8.03
N ALA A 506 8.91 18.49 -7.83
CA ALA A 506 8.78 19.12 -6.52
C ALA A 506 7.33 19.52 -6.28
N SER A 507 6.80 19.21 -5.09
CA SER A 507 5.46 19.65 -4.69
C SER A 507 5.47 20.10 -3.24
N TRP A 508 4.76 21.20 -2.96
CA TRP A 508 4.44 21.66 -1.63
C TRP A 508 2.94 21.60 -1.43
N TYR A 509 2.51 21.06 -0.28
CA TYR A 509 1.10 20.97 0.07
C TYR A 509 0.84 21.49 1.49
N TYR A 510 -0.39 21.97 1.69
CA TYR A 510 -0.91 22.42 2.97
C TYR A 510 -2.36 21.98 3.12
N SER A 511 -2.64 21.12 4.11
CA SER A 511 -3.95 20.56 4.40
C SER A 511 -4.41 21.01 5.78
N ALA A 512 -5.58 21.64 5.84
CA ALA A 512 -6.30 21.88 7.09
C ALA A 512 -7.30 20.76 7.29
N VAL A 513 -7.16 20.00 8.37
CA VAL A 513 -7.98 18.82 8.66
C VAL A 513 -8.89 19.09 9.84
N GLU A 514 -10.18 18.77 9.69
CA GLU A 514 -11.20 18.85 10.72
C GLU A 514 -11.68 17.45 11.10
N ASN A 515 -12.04 17.28 12.37
CA ASN A 515 -12.50 15.99 12.93
C ASN A 515 -11.50 14.86 12.70
N GLU A 516 -10.20 15.15 12.73
CA GLU A 516 -9.19 14.13 12.44
C GLU A 516 -9.38 12.89 13.33
N LEU A 517 -9.38 11.72 12.70
CA LEU A 517 -9.51 10.43 13.35
C LEU A 517 -8.16 10.03 13.95
N ILE A 518 -7.99 10.25 15.25
CA ILE A 518 -6.76 9.97 15.97
C ILE A 518 -6.92 8.68 16.77
N SER A 519 -6.01 7.73 16.57
CA SER A 519 -5.94 6.50 17.35
C SER A 519 -4.83 6.59 18.40
N VAL A 520 -5.16 6.32 19.63
CA VAL A 520 -4.23 6.26 20.77
C VAL A 520 -4.32 4.90 21.45
N VAL A 521 -3.17 4.27 21.68
CA VAL A 521 -3.07 3.02 22.41
C VAL A 521 -2.89 3.33 23.89
N GLY A 522 -3.77 2.81 24.75
CA GLY A 522 -3.64 2.91 26.21
C GLY A 522 -2.45 2.10 26.73
N ASP A 523 -2.15 2.24 28.04
CA ASP A 523 -0.93 1.70 28.67
C ASP A 523 -0.78 0.18 28.51
N PHE A 524 -1.89 -0.54 28.59
CA PHE A 524 -1.90 -2.01 28.47
C PHE A 524 -2.65 -2.50 27.24
N ALA A 525 -3.27 -1.58 26.48
CA ALA A 525 -4.05 -1.95 25.30
C ALA A 525 -3.13 -2.30 24.12
N VAL A 526 -3.56 -3.29 23.39
CA VAL A 526 -2.97 -3.72 22.13
C VAL A 526 -3.58 -2.93 20.99
N ASN A 527 -4.88 -2.65 21.10
CA ASN A 527 -5.66 -1.89 20.12
C ASN A 527 -5.87 -0.45 20.61
N GLY A 528 -5.78 0.49 19.70
CA GLY A 528 -6.03 1.89 19.98
C GLY A 528 -7.53 2.19 20.07
N LYS A 529 -7.87 3.20 20.87
CA LYS A 529 -9.16 3.88 20.79
C LYS A 529 -9.04 5.00 19.76
N THR A 530 -9.95 5.06 18.81
CA THR A 530 -10.05 6.19 17.88
C THR A 530 -11.01 7.24 18.43
N ILE A 531 -10.62 8.49 18.31
CA ILE A 531 -11.43 9.66 18.64
C ILE A 531 -11.38 10.66 17.49
N ASN A 532 -12.40 11.49 17.33
CA ASN A 532 -12.25 12.72 16.57
C ASN A 532 -11.49 13.72 17.45
N TYR A 533 -10.43 14.29 16.91
CA TYR A 533 -9.68 15.32 17.63
C TYR A 533 -10.52 16.56 17.82
N GLN A 534 -10.52 17.09 19.06
CA GLN A 534 -11.26 18.30 19.43
C GLN A 534 -10.45 19.55 19.07
N GLY A 535 -10.32 19.83 17.79
CA GLY A 535 -9.54 20.92 17.24
C GLY A 535 -9.18 20.64 15.78
N ASN A 536 -8.48 21.56 15.16
CA ASN A 536 -7.98 21.43 13.80
C ASN A 536 -6.54 20.96 13.81
N THR A 537 -6.16 20.20 12.80
CA THR A 537 -4.77 19.82 12.54
C THR A 537 -4.30 20.37 11.21
N ILE A 538 -3.00 20.53 11.08
CA ILE A 538 -2.36 20.99 9.84
C ILE A 538 -1.36 19.94 9.40
N HIS A 539 -1.51 19.49 8.16
CA HIS A 539 -0.54 18.64 7.48
C HIS A 539 0.07 19.42 6.33
N HIS A 540 1.33 19.81 6.45
CA HIS A 540 2.02 20.45 5.33
C HIS A 540 3.41 19.85 5.12
N GLY A 541 3.86 19.87 3.89
CA GLY A 541 5.13 19.26 3.55
C GLY A 541 5.65 19.65 2.19
N LEU A 542 6.90 19.27 1.96
CA LEU A 542 7.62 19.41 0.70
C LEU A 542 8.10 18.03 0.26
N GLU A 543 7.79 17.67 -0.98
CA GLU A 543 8.17 16.43 -1.62
C GLU A 543 9.04 16.75 -2.84
N VAL A 544 10.30 16.28 -2.87
CA VAL A 544 11.25 16.54 -3.97
C VAL A 544 11.84 15.22 -4.45
N ALA A 545 11.74 14.96 -5.74
CA ALA A 545 12.40 13.85 -6.42
C ALA A 545 13.32 14.38 -7.52
N ILE A 546 14.55 13.88 -7.56
CA ILE A 546 15.52 14.17 -8.61
C ILE A 546 15.97 12.83 -9.18
N LYS A 547 15.82 12.62 -10.50
CA LYS A 547 16.28 11.44 -11.21
C LYS A 547 17.16 11.87 -12.37
N HIS A 548 18.38 11.37 -12.39
CA HIS A 548 19.31 11.52 -13.50
C HIS A 548 19.46 10.19 -14.25
N GLN A 549 19.48 10.25 -15.57
CA GLN A 549 19.70 9.08 -16.43
C GLN A 549 20.70 9.45 -17.52
N SER A 550 21.65 8.56 -17.78
CA SER A 550 22.61 8.71 -18.86
C SER A 550 23.06 7.36 -19.41
N THR A 551 23.43 7.35 -20.68
CA THR A 551 24.09 6.24 -21.36
C THR A 551 25.53 6.63 -21.66
N ASP A 552 26.41 5.66 -21.85
CA ASP A 552 27.84 5.90 -22.14
C ASP A 552 28.56 6.74 -21.07
N TRP A 553 28.23 6.50 -19.75
CA TRP A 553 28.73 7.30 -18.63
C TRP A 553 30.22 7.08 -18.35
N ILE A 554 30.65 5.82 -18.17
CA ILE A 554 32.04 5.42 -17.92
C ILE A 554 32.56 4.55 -19.05
N MET A 555 31.74 3.65 -19.56
CA MET A 555 32.04 2.70 -20.62
C MET A 555 31.00 2.81 -21.73
N LYS A 556 31.34 2.35 -22.91
CA LYS A 556 30.40 2.29 -24.04
C LYS A 556 29.24 1.36 -23.71
N GLU A 557 28.01 1.80 -23.99
CA GLU A 557 26.75 1.05 -23.78
C GLU A 557 26.42 0.76 -22.31
N ASP A 558 27.07 1.44 -21.37
CA ASP A 558 26.63 1.41 -19.98
C ASP A 558 25.42 2.34 -19.77
N GLN A 559 24.68 2.10 -18.69
CA GLN A 559 23.53 2.91 -18.29
C GLN A 559 23.65 3.29 -16.81
N LEU A 560 23.48 4.56 -16.52
CA LEU A 560 23.41 5.09 -15.17
C LEU A 560 22.03 5.70 -14.92
N SER A 561 21.38 5.31 -13.83
CA SER A 561 20.22 6.00 -13.28
C SER A 561 20.49 6.32 -11.82
N ALA A 562 20.42 7.58 -11.43
CA ALA A 562 20.59 8.01 -10.05
C ALA A 562 19.34 8.74 -9.59
N GLN A 563 18.83 8.38 -8.40
CA GLN A 563 17.62 8.95 -7.82
C GLN A 563 17.89 9.45 -6.40
N LEU A 564 17.38 10.63 -6.09
CA LEU A 564 17.36 11.21 -4.75
C LEU A 564 15.95 11.71 -4.44
N LEU A 565 15.42 11.29 -3.29
CA LEU A 565 14.10 11.62 -2.79
C LEU A 565 14.20 12.33 -1.45
N TYR A 566 13.47 13.40 -1.28
CA TYR A 566 13.36 14.12 -0.03
C TYR A 566 11.91 14.40 0.32
N ASN A 567 11.48 13.91 1.48
CA ASN A 567 10.19 14.20 2.07
C ASN A 567 10.40 15.02 3.36
N TRP A 568 9.84 16.21 3.41
CA TRP A 568 9.71 16.99 4.62
C TRP A 568 8.24 17.05 5.01
N SER A 569 7.93 16.68 6.26
CA SER A 569 6.57 16.66 6.79
C SER A 569 6.53 17.40 8.11
N ASN A 570 5.77 18.48 8.19
CA ASN A 570 5.54 19.20 9.42
C ASN A 570 4.05 19.19 9.75
N PHE A 571 3.63 18.19 10.54
CA PHE A 571 2.24 17.97 10.92
C PHE A 571 2.06 18.32 12.38
N TYR A 572 1.07 19.15 12.70
CA TYR A 572 0.88 19.64 14.04
C TYR A 572 -0.58 19.94 14.37
N PHE A 573 -0.87 19.97 15.65
CA PHE A 573 -2.16 20.37 16.19
C PHE A 573 -2.26 21.90 16.23
N LYS A 574 -3.17 22.46 15.43
CA LYS A 574 -3.35 23.92 15.31
C LYS A 574 -3.99 24.51 16.54
N ASP A 575 -4.94 23.80 17.14
CA ASP A 575 -5.68 24.19 18.35
C ASP A 575 -6.08 22.94 19.15
N GLY A 576 -6.89 23.06 20.19
CA GLY A 576 -7.36 21.92 21.01
C GLY A 576 -6.35 21.47 22.09
N PRO A 577 -6.54 20.23 22.64
CA PRO A 577 -5.76 19.74 23.79
C PRO A 577 -4.24 19.61 23.56
N TYR A 578 -3.83 19.34 22.32
CA TYR A 578 -2.42 19.15 21.94
C TYR A 578 -1.84 20.36 21.17
N HIS A 579 -2.44 21.54 21.33
CA HIS A 579 -2.04 22.77 20.63
C HIS A 579 -0.51 22.96 20.58
N HIS A 580 0.02 23.21 19.36
CA HIS A 580 1.44 23.34 19.00
C HIS A 580 2.27 22.05 19.02
N ASN A 581 1.76 20.93 19.50
CA ASN A 581 2.49 19.66 19.42
C ASN A 581 2.51 19.14 17.99
N GLN A 582 3.57 18.41 17.64
CA GLN A 582 3.63 17.64 16.41
C GLN A 582 2.69 16.44 16.50
N ILE A 583 2.06 16.10 15.39
CA ILE A 583 1.32 14.84 15.28
C ILE A 583 2.34 13.70 15.33
N ALA A 584 2.16 12.80 16.30
CA ALA A 584 3.05 11.67 16.48
C ALA A 584 2.95 10.70 15.29
N GLY A 585 4.03 10.00 15.02
CA GLY A 585 4.05 8.95 13.99
C GLY A 585 4.52 9.39 12.61
N VAL A 586 4.88 10.65 12.44
CA VAL A 586 5.35 11.21 11.16
C VAL A 586 6.83 11.58 11.25
N PRO A 587 7.70 10.96 10.43
CA PRO A 587 9.07 11.45 10.28
C PRO A 587 9.08 12.86 9.70
N VAL A 588 9.75 13.80 10.38
CA VAL A 588 9.88 15.17 9.88
C VAL A 588 10.70 15.22 8.59
N HIS A 589 11.76 14.45 8.54
CA HIS A 589 12.63 14.34 7.36
C HIS A 589 12.84 12.87 7.00
N LEU A 590 12.63 12.55 5.74
CA LEU A 590 12.98 11.25 5.16
C LEU A 590 13.72 11.50 3.86
N ILE A 591 14.96 10.99 3.78
CA ILE A 591 15.84 11.11 2.62
C ILE A 591 16.15 9.71 2.11
N GLN A 592 15.95 9.46 0.83
CA GLN A 592 16.21 8.17 0.22
C GLN A 592 16.95 8.38 -1.09
N GLY A 593 17.82 7.46 -1.43
CA GLY A 593 18.54 7.54 -2.68
C GLY A 593 19.01 6.18 -3.17
N GLN A 594 19.18 6.08 -4.47
CA GLN A 594 19.77 4.93 -5.13
C GLN A 594 20.54 5.36 -6.38
N VAL A 595 21.55 4.57 -6.72
CA VAL A 595 22.26 4.64 -7.98
C VAL A 595 22.16 3.29 -8.64
N ASP A 596 21.64 3.22 -9.85
CA ASP A 596 21.51 2.00 -10.64
C ASP A 596 22.48 2.07 -11.81
N TYR A 597 23.53 1.27 -11.77
CA TYR A 597 24.53 1.23 -12.80
C TYR A 597 24.55 -0.13 -13.48
N LYS A 598 24.20 -0.13 -14.77
CA LYS A 598 24.16 -1.32 -15.62
C LYS A 598 25.30 -1.27 -16.63
N LEU A 599 26.14 -2.30 -16.61
CA LEU A 599 27.24 -2.47 -17.55
C LEU A 599 26.78 -3.26 -18.78
N SER A 600 27.38 -2.96 -19.94
CA SER A 600 27.18 -3.72 -21.19
C SER A 600 27.53 -5.21 -21.07
N SER A 601 28.37 -5.58 -20.09
CA SER A 601 28.70 -6.98 -19.76
C SER A 601 27.58 -7.76 -19.05
N GLY A 602 26.41 -7.13 -18.77
CA GLY A 602 25.28 -7.74 -18.07
C GLY A 602 25.30 -7.59 -16.55
N TRP A 603 26.34 -7.00 -15.95
CA TRP A 603 26.33 -6.68 -14.53
C TRP A 603 25.49 -5.44 -14.23
N ARG A 604 24.82 -5.45 -13.08
CA ARG A 604 24.02 -4.33 -12.54
C ARG A 604 24.33 -4.17 -11.06
N ILE A 605 24.60 -2.95 -10.62
CA ILE A 605 24.97 -2.62 -9.25
C ILE A 605 24.07 -1.48 -8.78
N ILE A 606 23.35 -1.69 -7.65
CA ILE A 606 22.38 -0.71 -7.13
C ILE A 606 22.66 -0.48 -5.64
N PRO A 607 23.64 0.39 -5.26
CA PRO A 607 23.70 0.93 -3.92
C PRO A 607 22.46 1.82 -3.64
N ASN A 608 21.92 1.71 -2.43
CA ASN A 608 20.76 2.47 -2.01
C ASN A 608 20.84 2.81 -0.51
N PHE A 609 20.18 3.87 -0.10
CA PHE A 609 20.10 4.25 1.30
C PHE A 609 18.75 4.82 1.69
N THR A 610 18.44 4.73 2.98
CA THR A 610 17.33 5.41 3.65
C THR A 610 17.86 6.12 4.88
N TRP A 611 17.57 7.40 5.01
CA TRP A 611 18.04 8.22 6.11
C TRP A 611 16.90 9.02 6.75
N GLN A 612 16.68 8.77 8.02
CA GLN A 612 15.79 9.55 8.88
C GLN A 612 16.68 10.31 9.89
N PRO A 613 17.01 11.59 9.65
CA PRO A 613 18.00 12.31 10.47
C PRO A 613 17.47 12.77 11.83
N THR A 614 16.15 12.77 12.03
CA THR A 614 15.50 13.27 13.24
C THR A 614 14.68 12.20 13.94
N SER A 615 14.56 12.31 15.26
CA SER A 615 13.65 11.47 16.05
C SER A 615 12.21 11.74 15.68
N THR A 616 11.36 10.71 15.82
CA THR A 616 9.90 10.84 15.63
C THR A 616 9.18 10.58 16.95
N TYR A 617 8.25 11.45 17.32
CA TYR A 617 7.42 11.26 18.49
C TYR A 617 6.46 10.08 18.33
N THR A 618 6.29 9.31 19.42
CA THR A 618 5.37 8.17 19.49
C THR A 618 4.16 8.45 20.38
N ASP A 619 4.02 9.67 20.86
CA ASP A 619 2.83 10.16 21.58
C ASP A 619 2.55 11.62 21.23
N HIS A 620 1.27 12.02 21.33
CA HIS A 620 0.81 13.37 21.00
C HIS A 620 1.19 14.44 22.02
N LEU A 621 1.71 14.04 23.20
CA LEU A 621 2.29 14.97 24.18
C LEU A 621 3.72 15.35 23.83
N ASN A 622 4.28 14.75 22.76
CA ASN A 622 5.65 14.96 22.31
C ASN A 622 6.71 14.65 23.38
N SER A 623 6.54 13.55 24.08
CA SER A 623 7.47 13.12 25.14
C SER A 623 8.83 12.73 24.54
N ASN A 624 9.89 13.43 24.90
CA ASN A 624 11.26 13.15 24.41
C ASN A 624 11.84 11.81 24.89
N LYS A 625 11.23 11.19 25.91
CA LYS A 625 11.71 9.93 26.48
C LYS A 625 11.33 8.71 25.67
N ASN A 626 10.32 8.84 24.80
CA ASN A 626 9.76 7.70 24.06
C ASN A 626 9.60 8.03 22.56
N THR A 627 10.71 8.34 21.91
CA THR A 627 10.77 8.66 20.47
C THR A 627 11.39 7.50 19.70
N GLN A 628 11.03 7.35 18.42
CA GLN A 628 11.84 6.58 17.49
C GLN A 628 13.18 7.29 17.28
N ASP A 629 14.28 6.55 17.34
CA ASP A 629 15.62 7.13 17.15
C ASP A 629 15.90 7.44 15.66
N PRO A 630 16.75 8.43 15.35
CA PRO A 630 17.26 8.64 14.01
C PRO A 630 18.02 7.41 13.51
N TYR A 631 17.96 7.13 12.21
CA TYR A 631 18.70 6.01 11.63
C TYR A 631 19.14 6.28 10.19
N PHE A 632 20.21 5.59 9.80
CA PHE A 632 20.72 5.50 8.43
C PHE A 632 20.91 4.04 8.05
N LEU A 633 20.26 3.62 6.96
CA LEU A 633 20.34 2.27 6.43
C LEU A 633 21.00 2.33 5.05
N LEU A 634 21.99 1.48 4.84
CA LEU A 634 22.66 1.29 3.57
C LEU A 634 22.38 -0.10 3.03
N GLY A 635 22.04 -0.20 1.74
CA GLY A 635 21.85 -1.46 1.04
C GLY A 635 22.59 -1.50 -0.29
N VAL A 636 22.76 -2.68 -0.83
CA VAL A 636 23.28 -2.89 -2.18
C VAL A 636 22.58 -4.07 -2.84
N LYS A 637 22.24 -3.91 -4.11
CA LYS A 637 21.77 -5.00 -4.96
C LYS A 637 22.77 -5.21 -6.09
N LEU A 638 23.11 -6.44 -6.36
CA LEU A 638 23.97 -6.87 -7.46
C LEU A 638 23.13 -7.75 -8.38
N GLY A 639 23.11 -7.47 -9.66
CA GLY A 639 22.46 -8.27 -10.67
C GLY A 639 23.43 -8.75 -11.73
N TYR A 640 23.18 -9.91 -12.30
CA TYR A 640 23.87 -10.39 -13.48
C TYR A 640 22.90 -11.08 -14.43
N GLU A 641 22.84 -10.61 -15.65
CA GLU A 641 22.02 -11.17 -16.71
C GLU A 641 22.90 -11.96 -17.68
N ILE A 642 22.69 -13.28 -17.71
CA ILE A 642 23.40 -14.14 -18.66
C ILE A 642 22.71 -14.01 -20.00
N GLN A 643 23.49 -13.74 -21.06
CA GLN A 643 22.94 -13.68 -22.43
C GLN A 643 22.21 -14.98 -22.78
N LYS A 644 20.91 -14.90 -23.05
CA LYS A 644 20.02 -16.05 -23.32
C LYS A 644 19.99 -17.09 -22.17
N GLY A 645 20.13 -16.62 -20.92
CA GLY A 645 20.18 -17.44 -19.73
C GLY A 645 19.44 -16.82 -18.54
N PRO A 646 19.60 -17.41 -17.35
CA PRO A 646 18.96 -16.89 -16.14
C PRO A 646 19.54 -15.52 -15.76
N LYS A 647 18.68 -14.72 -15.10
CA LYS A 647 19.07 -13.54 -14.36
C LYS A 647 19.32 -13.94 -12.90
N ILE A 648 20.44 -13.49 -12.34
CA ILE A 648 20.81 -13.76 -10.95
C ILE A 648 20.88 -12.42 -10.23
N PHE A 649 20.35 -12.33 -9.03
CA PHE A 649 20.57 -11.17 -8.17
C PHE A 649 20.99 -11.57 -6.77
N PHE A 650 21.71 -10.67 -6.15
CA PHE A 650 22.11 -10.74 -4.73
C PHE A 650 21.84 -9.38 -4.09
N GLU A 651 21.09 -9.36 -3.01
CA GLU A 651 20.69 -8.15 -2.29
C GLU A 651 21.16 -8.24 -0.84
N VAL A 652 21.78 -7.16 -0.33
CA VAL A 652 22.11 -7.00 1.09
C VAL A 652 21.45 -5.73 1.59
N ASN A 653 20.66 -5.84 2.63
CA ASN A 653 20.00 -4.74 3.32
C ASN A 653 20.65 -4.50 4.67
N ASN A 654 20.60 -3.25 5.14
CA ASN A 654 21.20 -2.82 6.40
C ASN A 654 22.67 -3.27 6.53
N LEU A 655 23.47 -2.94 5.52
CA LEU A 655 24.87 -3.37 5.39
C LEU A 655 25.73 -2.95 6.58
N THR A 656 25.39 -1.84 7.24
CA THR A 656 26.06 -1.32 8.45
C THR A 656 25.60 -1.99 9.74
N ASN A 657 24.65 -2.92 9.67
CA ASN A 657 24.03 -3.59 10.82
C ASN A 657 23.51 -2.59 11.88
N THR A 658 22.91 -1.51 11.42
CA THR A 658 22.35 -0.48 12.29
C THR A 658 21.15 -1.03 13.05
N ASN A 659 21.13 -0.88 14.37
CA ASN A 659 19.93 -1.11 15.19
C ASN A 659 18.97 0.06 15.02
N TYR A 660 17.74 -0.23 14.60
CA TYR A 660 16.71 0.78 14.39
C TYR A 660 15.31 0.24 14.71
N GLN A 661 14.36 1.15 14.91
CA GLN A 661 12.95 0.81 15.05
C GLN A 661 12.27 0.97 13.68
N SER A 662 11.79 -0.14 13.10
CA SER A 662 11.09 -0.12 11.80
C SER A 662 9.68 0.45 11.90
N ALA A 663 9.02 0.24 13.04
CA ALA A 663 7.69 0.74 13.31
C ALA A 663 7.46 0.95 14.82
N TYR A 664 6.34 1.56 15.16
CA TYR A 664 5.92 1.81 16.54
C TYR A 664 4.39 2.05 16.60
N VAL A 665 3.82 1.88 17.76
CA VAL A 665 2.43 2.30 18.03
C VAL A 665 2.41 3.72 18.57
N ILE A 666 1.32 4.43 18.32
CA ILE A 666 1.10 5.77 18.86
C ILE A 666 0.33 5.64 20.17
N ARG A 667 0.89 6.22 21.23
CA ARG A 667 0.31 6.18 22.57
C ARG A 667 -0.34 7.51 22.95
N GLY A 668 -1.28 7.47 23.86
CA GLY A 668 -1.83 8.68 24.48
C GLY A 668 -0.75 9.44 25.26
N GLN A 669 0.02 8.68 26.07
CA GLN A 669 1.22 9.15 26.77
C GLN A 669 2.30 8.09 26.65
N GLY A 670 3.47 8.50 26.13
CA GLY A 670 4.62 7.61 26.01
C GLY A 670 5.37 7.46 27.32
N ALA A 671 5.78 6.23 27.66
CA ALA A 671 6.64 5.93 28.79
C ALA A 671 7.67 4.86 28.37
N PRO A 672 8.92 4.94 28.87
CA PRO A 672 9.99 4.01 28.47
C PRO A 672 9.71 2.54 28.77
N GLU A 673 8.94 2.27 29.83
CA GLU A 673 8.53 0.94 30.27
C GLU A 673 7.40 0.32 29.43
N LEU A 674 6.75 1.11 28.57
CA LEU A 674 5.66 0.62 27.73
C LEU A 674 6.19 0.02 26.42
N PRO A 675 5.76 -1.19 26.05
CA PRO A 675 6.10 -1.77 24.74
C PRO A 675 5.52 -0.92 23.62
N THR A 676 6.38 -0.22 22.88
CA THR A 676 5.98 0.77 21.89
C THR A 676 6.59 0.49 20.52
N PHE A 677 7.76 -0.15 20.46
CA PHE A 677 8.59 -0.22 19.27
C PHE A 677 8.66 -1.61 18.67
N ILE A 678 8.77 -1.65 17.36
CA ILE A 678 9.13 -2.84 16.58
C ILE A 678 10.53 -2.62 16.03
N PRO A 679 11.50 -3.43 16.45
CA PRO A 679 12.86 -3.35 15.90
C PRO A 679 12.88 -3.82 14.46
N GLY A 680 13.64 -3.13 13.63
CA GLY A 680 13.95 -3.56 12.28
C GLY A 680 15.00 -4.67 12.26
N PRO A 681 15.05 -5.46 11.18
CA PRO A 681 16.05 -6.53 11.04
C PRO A 681 17.46 -5.95 10.94
N GLY A 682 18.44 -6.68 11.50
CA GLY A 682 19.85 -6.42 11.27
C GLY A 682 20.25 -6.64 9.81
N ILE A 683 21.56 -6.79 9.56
CA ILE A 683 22.06 -7.13 8.23
C ILE A 683 21.36 -8.41 7.72
N ASN A 684 20.84 -8.35 6.50
CA ASN A 684 20.18 -9.49 5.86
C ASN A 684 20.48 -9.52 4.36
N ALA A 685 20.47 -10.73 3.80
CA ALA A 685 20.78 -10.93 2.39
C ALA A 685 19.75 -11.85 1.72
N ILE A 686 19.53 -11.61 0.42
CA ILE A 686 18.68 -12.42 -0.44
C ILE A 686 19.44 -12.71 -1.73
N ILE A 687 19.40 -13.95 -2.19
CA ILE A 687 19.84 -14.35 -3.51
C ILE A 687 18.65 -14.86 -4.28
N GLY A 688 18.52 -14.47 -5.55
CA GLY A 688 17.46 -14.93 -6.43
C GLY A 688 17.95 -15.28 -7.82
N VAL A 689 17.24 -16.21 -8.44
CA VAL A 689 17.48 -16.64 -9.81
C VAL A 689 16.14 -16.63 -10.54
N THR A 690 16.11 -15.94 -11.68
CA THR A 690 14.94 -15.89 -12.58
C THR A 690 15.33 -16.49 -13.91
N TYR A 691 14.54 -17.45 -14.39
CA TYR A 691 14.66 -18.02 -15.71
C TYR A 691 13.42 -17.66 -16.52
N THR A 692 13.64 -17.13 -17.71
CA THR A 692 12.60 -16.71 -18.67
C THR A 692 12.69 -17.56 -19.94
N TRP A 693 11.53 -17.91 -20.55
CA TRP A 693 11.47 -18.69 -21.78
C TRP A 693 10.32 -18.28 -22.70
#